data_75820672a68c45548225eafb46933149
#
_entry.id   75820672a68c45548225eafb46933149
#
_cell.length_a   1.000
_cell.length_b   1.000
_cell.length_c   1.000
_cell.angle_alpha   90.00
_cell.angle_beta   90.00
_cell.angle_gamma   90.00
#
_symmetry.space_group_name_H-M   'P 1'
#
loop_
_entity.id
_entity.type
_entity.pdbx_description
1 polymer ?
#
loop_
_entity_poly.entity_id
_entity_poly.type
_entity_poly.pdbx_seq_one_letter_code
_entity_poly.pdbx_strand_id
1 'polypeptide(L)'
;MSATDRSGVLSPRLDFGVRARARSWGSWWNQPGLGADFKQGLALAAGTLPLAIYLSSLAGAPASAGILTAAVGSAVCVFLGGTRIGLSGPGFMTAFTSSTIIARHGFEGMSVLLVLAGLLQVLTGALGIGRLIRFVPLSVLRGFVLGIGVVMLLWQLPLMVGAPINLKTGVLAHLDVLVAHVSALDPAVGAVGLISAMLAMLGLRYRRFPGALLALAVATLGTRALGIALPAIHEASSFPLPHLPRLFDQRMAQLIGSTIELWGTMSLATAFSTAALDELDPQASPNTQSDPDQELIGNGIASVALAFLNGLPATQLVARSALAVRSGVRSVRPALIQAVIVLVAGLAAYPILRFIPLAALTGIAISVALPLLDPRPLWQLGRAARSELWIGIATVLTMVFAGMVTGLLFGLAISFGAVALKIARTRALVHRSKDPLAPHQVSFSGPITFLAALELEQLRTELGKLDPEHGLVLDLRNVVVLDGNGALALVKVLDEWRARTGRVALLGPAVAVREKLLRADETPRLLANDISTGTLKSAVAANDRELDDILGKPCVRLARPRLLAGITRFREEMRGHYDSLFAQLADGQHPHTMFITCADSRIDPSLLIGAHPGDLFTVRAIGALVAPAGHAVMPQEGAAIEYGVGVLGVRTIIVCGHSKCGAISALKNPHLPPELTTLELWSRHAVGAAGEVASFATADDAARAVTVRQLENLMSYPLVRARHASGELQLHAWFYDLGKVELFEWDVRRQAFNVLGAEPNLSVRPPSPIAVDAE
;
A
#
# COMPACT_ATOMS: atom_id res chain seq x y z
N MET A 1 6.99 18.77 -6.98
CA MET A 1 7.24 18.36 -5.58
C MET A 1 8.59 17.67 -5.57
N SER A 2 9.59 18.39 -5.08
CA SER A 2 10.97 17.91 -5.01
C SER A 2 11.16 16.93 -3.87
N ALA A 3 11.96 15.91 -4.13
CA ALA A 3 12.62 15.02 -3.19
C ALA A 3 11.74 14.52 -2.02
N THR A 4 11.12 13.39 -2.24
CA THR A 4 10.67 12.52 -1.17
C THR A 4 11.91 12.03 -0.43
N ASP A 5 12.10 12.55 0.77
CA ASP A 5 13.00 11.95 1.73
C ASP A 5 12.57 10.49 1.96
N ARG A 6 13.33 9.55 1.44
CA ARG A 6 13.07 8.10 1.58
C ARG A 6 13.49 7.55 2.93
N SER A 7 13.85 8.42 3.87
CA SER A 7 14.27 8.08 5.22
C SER A 7 13.07 8.03 6.18
N GLY A 8 12.59 6.86 6.48
CA GLY A 8 11.77 6.57 7.64
C GLY A 8 10.26 6.78 7.48
N VAL A 9 9.48 5.83 7.99
CA VAL A 9 8.01 5.85 8.03
C VAL A 9 7.47 7.03 8.84
N LEU A 10 8.25 7.57 9.78
CA LEU A 10 7.91 8.67 10.68
C LEU A 10 9.03 9.73 10.66
N SER A 11 8.82 10.82 9.92
CA SER A 11 9.69 12.00 9.97
C SER A 11 8.89 13.21 10.49
N PRO A 12 9.33 13.89 11.58
CA PRO A 12 8.65 15.07 12.13
C PRO A 12 8.63 16.23 11.13
N ARG A 13 7.51 16.94 11.05
CA ARG A 13 7.35 18.14 10.22
C ARG A 13 7.47 19.38 11.08
N LEU A 14 8.68 19.88 11.27
CA LEU A 14 8.96 21.03 12.12
C LEU A 14 8.36 22.36 11.59
N ASP A 15 8.11 22.46 10.28
CA ASP A 15 7.50 23.65 9.63
C ASP A 15 5.99 23.53 9.43
N PHE A 16 5.36 22.50 9.98
CA PHE A 16 3.93 22.18 9.82
C PHE A 16 3.48 22.14 8.35
N GLY A 17 4.37 21.99 7.38
CA GLY A 17 4.08 21.97 5.95
C GLY A 17 3.55 23.30 5.35
N VAL A 18 3.48 24.38 6.14
CA VAL A 18 2.93 25.69 5.74
C VAL A 18 3.68 26.30 4.56
N ARG A 19 5.03 26.22 4.57
CA ARG A 19 5.87 26.78 3.50
C ARG A 19 5.60 26.13 2.14
N ALA A 20 5.40 24.82 2.13
CA ALA A 20 5.10 24.08 0.90
C ALA A 20 3.73 24.45 0.34
N ARG A 21 2.73 24.64 1.20
CA ARG A 21 1.38 25.06 0.83
C ARG A 21 1.32 26.52 0.39
N ALA A 22 1.99 27.42 1.10
CA ALA A 22 1.99 28.85 0.77
C ALA A 22 2.47 29.14 -0.66
N ARG A 23 3.41 28.35 -1.18
CA ARG A 23 3.87 28.46 -2.57
C ARG A 23 2.76 28.16 -3.59
N SER A 24 1.77 27.36 -3.24
CA SER A 24 0.66 27.01 -4.14
C SER A 24 -0.47 28.02 -4.11
N TRP A 25 -0.60 28.89 -3.08
CA TRP A 25 -1.73 29.81 -2.94
C TRP A 25 -1.84 30.81 -4.11
N GLY A 26 -0.70 31.37 -4.55
CA GLY A 26 -0.68 32.30 -5.68
C GLY A 26 -1.14 31.70 -7.00
N SER A 27 -0.89 30.43 -7.22
CA SER A 27 -1.28 29.74 -8.46
C SER A 27 -2.79 29.46 -8.53
N TRP A 28 -3.51 29.42 -7.42
CA TRP A 28 -4.95 29.13 -7.41
C TRP A 28 -5.78 30.22 -8.11
N TRP A 29 -5.40 31.48 -7.93
CA TRP A 29 -6.15 32.61 -8.48
C TRP A 29 -5.96 32.80 -9.99
N ASN A 30 -4.83 32.32 -10.52
CA ASN A 30 -4.48 32.43 -11.95
C ASN A 30 -5.08 31.30 -12.81
N GLN A 31 -5.78 30.32 -12.22
CA GLN A 31 -6.43 29.27 -12.98
C GLN A 31 -7.74 29.75 -13.59
N PRO A 32 -8.02 29.42 -14.88
CA PRO A 32 -9.29 29.74 -15.50
C PRO A 32 -10.48 29.01 -14.84
N GLY A 33 -11.69 29.55 -14.89
CA GLY A 33 -12.90 28.83 -14.46
C GLY A 33 -13.56 29.32 -13.17
N LEU A 34 -13.29 30.57 -12.69
CA LEU A 34 -13.93 31.15 -11.49
C LEU A 34 -15.45 31.02 -11.48
N GLY A 35 -16.12 31.20 -12.64
CA GLY A 35 -17.59 31.09 -12.73
C GLY A 35 -18.07 29.61 -12.48
N ALA A 36 -17.31 28.64 -12.90
CA ALA A 36 -17.60 27.21 -12.61
C ALA A 36 -17.39 26.91 -11.12
N ASP A 37 -16.28 27.40 -10.55
CA ASP A 37 -15.96 27.24 -9.13
C ASP A 37 -17.03 27.92 -8.24
N PHE A 38 -17.53 29.08 -8.61
CA PHE A 38 -18.63 29.77 -7.90
C PHE A 38 -19.91 28.93 -7.90
N LYS A 39 -20.30 28.35 -9.06
CA LYS A 39 -21.47 27.48 -9.15
C LYS A 39 -21.30 26.22 -8.31
N GLN A 40 -20.11 25.66 -8.32
CA GLN A 40 -19.78 24.48 -7.49
C GLN A 40 -19.79 24.83 -6.00
N GLY A 41 -19.18 25.95 -5.60
CA GLY A 41 -19.18 26.45 -4.23
C GLY A 41 -20.60 26.73 -3.70
N LEU A 42 -21.47 27.30 -4.52
CA LEU A 42 -22.88 27.53 -4.19
C LEU A 42 -23.63 26.19 -3.99
N ALA A 43 -23.41 25.21 -4.87
CA ALA A 43 -24.03 23.89 -4.75
C ALA A 43 -23.55 23.16 -3.48
N LEU A 44 -22.25 23.26 -3.14
CA LEU A 44 -21.70 22.72 -1.90
C LEU A 44 -22.27 23.41 -0.67
N ALA A 45 -22.43 24.77 -0.69
CA ALA A 45 -23.02 25.54 0.41
C ALA A 45 -24.47 25.12 0.67
N ALA A 46 -25.24 24.91 -0.41
CA ALA A 46 -26.62 24.47 -0.34
C ALA A 46 -26.80 23.11 0.42
N GLY A 47 -25.87 22.19 0.27
CA GLY A 47 -25.87 20.94 1.02
C GLY A 47 -25.22 21.05 2.41
N THR A 48 -24.25 21.96 2.56
CA THR A 48 -23.48 22.11 3.79
C THR A 48 -24.27 22.79 4.90
N LEU A 49 -24.97 23.86 4.59
CA LEU A 49 -25.66 24.69 5.60
C LEU A 49 -26.70 23.87 6.40
N PRO A 50 -27.65 23.16 5.77
CA PRO A 50 -28.63 22.39 6.51
C PRO A 50 -27.98 21.28 7.37
N LEU A 51 -26.95 20.61 6.82
CA LEU A 51 -26.28 19.53 7.53
C LEU A 51 -25.44 20.03 8.71
N ALA A 52 -24.81 21.21 8.59
CA ALA A 52 -24.07 21.83 9.68
C ALA A 52 -25.00 22.23 10.84
N ILE A 53 -26.17 22.79 10.52
CA ILE A 53 -27.22 23.11 11.48
C ILE A 53 -27.73 21.83 12.18
N TYR A 54 -28.00 20.78 11.41
CA TYR A 54 -28.42 19.49 11.95
C TYR A 54 -27.40 18.89 12.91
N LEU A 55 -26.11 18.82 12.52
CA LEU A 55 -25.07 18.22 13.33
C LEU A 55 -24.78 19.00 14.62
N SER A 56 -24.95 20.32 14.62
CA SER A 56 -24.84 21.07 15.87
C SER A 56 -26.03 20.84 16.80
N SER A 57 -27.24 20.74 16.25
CA SER A 57 -28.43 20.37 17.05
C SER A 57 -28.29 18.95 17.63
N LEU A 58 -27.73 18.00 16.88
CA LEU A 58 -27.41 16.66 17.33
C LEU A 58 -26.34 16.68 18.44
N ALA A 59 -25.37 17.58 18.37
CA ALA A 59 -24.36 17.76 19.42
C ALA A 59 -24.91 18.42 20.70
N GLY A 60 -26.15 18.91 20.69
CA GLY A 60 -26.71 19.73 21.75
C GLY A 60 -26.12 21.15 21.80
N ALA A 61 -25.60 21.61 20.68
CA ALA A 61 -25.00 22.93 20.51
C ALA A 61 -25.91 23.83 19.67
N PRO A 62 -25.79 25.18 19.77
CA PRO A 62 -26.54 26.08 18.94
C PRO A 62 -26.20 25.92 17.46
N ALA A 63 -27.15 26.23 16.55
CA ALA A 63 -26.95 26.08 15.11
C ALA A 63 -25.79 26.93 14.59
N SER A 64 -25.53 28.10 15.20
CA SER A 64 -24.38 28.94 14.94
C SER A 64 -23.04 28.21 15.09
N ALA A 65 -22.90 27.30 16.06
CA ALA A 65 -21.69 26.51 16.24
C ALA A 65 -21.39 25.62 15.01
N GLY A 66 -22.42 24.98 14.45
CA GLY A 66 -22.27 24.18 13.22
C GLY A 66 -21.92 25.03 11.99
N ILE A 67 -22.57 26.19 11.84
CA ILE A 67 -22.31 27.16 10.75
C ILE A 67 -20.86 27.63 10.81
N LEU A 68 -20.41 28.07 11.98
CA LEU A 68 -19.01 28.50 12.20
C LEU A 68 -18.03 27.37 11.93
N THR A 69 -18.32 26.16 12.40
CA THR A 69 -17.45 25.01 12.17
C THR A 69 -17.34 24.67 10.69
N ALA A 70 -18.43 24.72 9.93
CA ALA A 70 -18.41 24.46 8.49
C ALA A 70 -17.67 25.54 7.70
N ALA A 71 -17.82 26.82 8.09
CA ALA A 71 -17.19 27.95 7.42
C ALA A 71 -15.69 28.02 7.76
N VAL A 72 -15.35 28.14 9.06
CA VAL A 72 -13.96 28.28 9.53
C VAL A 72 -13.16 27.00 9.27
N GLY A 73 -13.74 25.82 9.54
CA GLY A 73 -13.11 24.54 9.27
C GLY A 73 -12.69 24.39 7.81
N SER A 74 -13.61 24.63 6.87
CA SER A 74 -13.29 24.59 5.43
C SER A 74 -12.29 25.67 5.04
N ALA A 75 -12.44 26.92 5.52
CA ALA A 75 -11.52 28.00 5.20
C ALA A 75 -10.08 27.67 5.65
N VAL A 76 -9.90 27.24 6.89
CA VAL A 76 -8.57 26.87 7.42
C VAL A 76 -8.00 25.67 6.66
N CYS A 77 -8.80 24.64 6.38
CA CYS A 77 -8.32 23.44 5.67
C CYS A 77 -8.01 23.72 4.18
N VAL A 78 -8.63 24.71 3.54
CA VAL A 78 -8.21 25.16 2.20
C VAL A 78 -6.77 25.65 2.21
N PHE A 79 -6.38 26.42 3.23
CA PHE A 79 -5.02 26.97 3.31
C PHE A 79 -4.01 26.00 3.93
N LEU A 80 -4.41 25.23 4.94
CA LEU A 80 -3.49 24.42 5.76
C LEU A 80 -3.72 22.91 5.64
N GLY A 81 -4.83 22.45 5.07
CA GLY A 81 -5.16 21.04 4.92
C GLY A 81 -4.32 20.31 3.88
N GLY A 82 -4.37 18.98 3.90
CA GLY A 82 -3.63 18.07 3.02
C GLY A 82 -4.42 17.59 1.81
N THR A 83 -5.73 17.85 1.73
CA THR A 83 -6.60 17.40 0.63
C THR A 83 -6.74 18.44 -0.48
N ARG A 84 -7.03 17.96 -1.71
CA ARG A 84 -7.28 18.86 -2.86
C ARG A 84 -8.66 19.52 -2.84
N ILE A 85 -9.60 18.96 -2.09
CA ILE A 85 -11.00 19.36 -2.09
C ILE A 85 -11.36 20.16 -0.83
N GLY A 86 -10.64 19.94 0.28
CA GLY A 86 -10.60 20.82 1.45
C GLY A 86 -11.93 21.04 2.19
N LEU A 87 -12.90 20.11 2.12
CA LEU A 87 -14.18 20.24 2.81
C LEU A 87 -14.11 19.73 4.23
N SER A 88 -13.98 20.64 5.17
CA SER A 88 -14.02 20.35 6.61
C SER A 88 -15.27 20.93 7.27
N GLY A 89 -15.61 20.46 8.45
CA GLY A 89 -16.76 20.95 9.22
C GLY A 89 -17.16 19.98 10.32
N PRO A 90 -18.35 20.18 10.95
CA PRO A 90 -18.83 19.25 11.96
C PRO A 90 -19.09 17.88 11.34
N GLY A 91 -18.46 16.83 11.90
CA GLY A 91 -18.63 15.44 11.46
C GLY A 91 -19.72 14.74 12.27
N PHE A 92 -20.31 13.67 11.72
CA PHE A 92 -21.32 12.89 12.43
C PHE A 92 -20.73 12.21 13.69
N MET A 93 -19.55 11.61 13.55
CA MET A 93 -18.82 11.00 14.66
C MET A 93 -18.51 12.00 15.78
N THR A 94 -17.98 13.16 15.39
CA THR A 94 -17.60 14.21 16.34
C THR A 94 -18.81 14.92 16.95
N ALA A 95 -19.93 15.06 16.23
CA ALA A 95 -21.17 15.58 16.79
C ALA A 95 -21.70 14.69 17.93
N PHE A 96 -21.63 13.38 17.76
CA PHE A 96 -21.99 12.43 18.82
C PHE A 96 -21.06 12.53 20.03
N THR A 97 -19.73 12.48 19.82
CA THR A 97 -18.79 12.65 20.94
C THR A 97 -18.97 14.00 21.62
N SER A 98 -19.21 15.07 20.85
CA SER A 98 -19.49 16.40 21.39
C SER A 98 -20.76 16.43 22.24
N SER A 99 -21.82 15.70 21.87
CA SER A 99 -23.05 15.66 22.67
C SER A 99 -22.82 15.05 24.07
N THR A 100 -22.03 13.99 24.13
CA THR A 100 -21.65 13.36 25.41
C THR A 100 -20.77 14.26 26.25
N ILE A 101 -19.86 14.97 25.64
CA ILE A 101 -18.96 15.94 26.29
C ILE A 101 -19.74 17.15 26.79
N ILE A 102 -20.61 17.73 25.97
CA ILE A 102 -21.44 18.89 26.33
C ILE A 102 -22.39 18.51 27.49
N ALA A 103 -22.92 17.29 27.49
CA ALA A 103 -23.77 16.80 28.60
C ALA A 103 -23.01 16.64 29.92
N ARG A 104 -21.69 16.35 29.88
CA ARG A 104 -20.83 16.17 31.07
C ARG A 104 -20.21 17.47 31.57
N HIS A 105 -19.74 18.31 30.66
CA HIS A 105 -18.88 19.46 30.96
C HIS A 105 -19.50 20.82 30.57
N GLY A 106 -20.68 20.81 29.97
CA GLY A 106 -21.28 22.01 29.36
C GLY A 106 -20.59 22.46 28.09
N PHE A 107 -21.15 23.52 27.50
CA PHE A 107 -20.61 24.06 26.23
C PHE A 107 -19.29 24.83 26.43
N GLU A 108 -19.10 25.48 27.59
CA GLU A 108 -17.82 26.12 27.94
C GLU A 108 -16.70 25.10 28.12
N GLY A 109 -17.00 23.96 28.79
CA GLY A 109 -16.05 22.85 28.92
C GLY A 109 -15.65 22.25 27.56
N MET A 110 -16.59 22.18 26.62
CA MET A 110 -16.33 21.78 25.26
C MET A 110 -15.30 22.67 24.55
N SER A 111 -15.36 24.00 24.73
CA SER A 111 -14.38 24.92 24.17
C SER A 111 -12.96 24.70 24.68
N VAL A 112 -12.80 24.42 25.99
CA VAL A 112 -11.49 24.07 26.56
C VAL A 112 -10.96 22.78 25.99
N LEU A 113 -11.81 21.73 25.95
CA LEU A 113 -11.46 20.43 25.40
C LEU A 113 -11.08 20.51 23.92
N LEU A 114 -11.73 21.40 23.19
CA LEU A 114 -11.45 21.60 21.76
C LEU A 114 -10.07 22.24 21.52
N VAL A 115 -9.61 23.14 22.41
CA VAL A 115 -8.22 23.65 22.36
C VAL A 115 -7.24 22.49 22.61
N LEU A 116 -7.44 21.73 23.68
CA LEU A 116 -6.51 20.65 24.06
C LEU A 116 -6.47 19.52 23.00
N ALA A 117 -7.63 19.06 22.55
CA ALA A 117 -7.74 18.03 21.52
C ALA A 117 -7.22 18.50 20.17
N GLY A 118 -7.49 19.77 19.80
CA GLY A 118 -6.97 20.37 18.56
C GLY A 118 -5.44 20.47 18.56
N LEU A 119 -4.83 20.87 19.68
CA LEU A 119 -3.36 20.88 19.81
C LEU A 119 -2.75 19.47 19.73
N LEU A 120 -3.39 18.46 20.37
CA LEU A 120 -2.95 17.08 20.24
C LEU A 120 -3.09 16.57 18.82
N GLN A 121 -4.13 16.99 18.09
CA GLN A 121 -4.31 16.63 16.68
C GLN A 121 -3.24 17.26 15.78
N VAL A 122 -2.87 18.52 16.02
CA VAL A 122 -1.74 19.18 15.35
C VAL A 122 -0.44 18.42 15.62
N LEU A 123 -0.20 18.06 16.87
CA LEU A 123 0.98 17.28 17.26
C LEU A 123 1.01 15.90 16.57
N THR A 124 -0.13 15.22 16.48
CA THR A 124 -0.27 13.93 15.79
C THR A 124 0.14 14.04 14.31
N GLY A 125 -0.32 15.09 13.63
CA GLY A 125 0.05 15.35 12.24
C GLY A 125 1.54 15.75 12.10
N ALA A 126 2.06 16.59 13.01
CA ALA A 126 3.46 17.01 13.02
C ALA A 126 4.43 15.84 13.24
N LEU A 127 4.04 14.86 14.05
CA LEU A 127 4.80 13.63 14.28
C LEU A 127 4.70 12.62 13.10
N GLY A 128 3.87 12.88 12.10
CA GLY A 128 3.72 12.00 10.93
C GLY A 128 2.87 10.75 11.19
N ILE A 129 2.10 10.72 12.29
CA ILE A 129 1.27 9.57 12.69
C ILE A 129 0.09 9.36 11.72
N GLY A 130 -0.38 10.42 11.07
CA GLY A 130 -1.48 10.35 10.09
C GLY A 130 -1.19 9.41 8.92
N ARG A 131 0.07 9.24 8.53
CA ARG A 131 0.49 8.29 7.47
C ARG A 131 0.15 6.84 7.79
N LEU A 132 -0.01 6.49 9.06
CA LEU A 132 -0.38 5.13 9.46
C LEU A 132 -1.75 4.71 8.89
N ILE A 133 -2.60 5.66 8.51
CA ILE A 133 -3.87 5.38 7.82
C ILE A 133 -3.69 4.62 6.50
N ARG A 134 -2.54 4.77 5.84
CA ARG A 134 -2.22 4.05 4.58
C ARG A 134 -2.08 2.54 4.78
N PHE A 135 -1.88 2.09 6.01
CA PHE A 135 -1.86 0.67 6.37
C PHE A 135 -3.25 0.12 6.70
N VAL A 136 -4.28 0.97 6.71
CA VAL A 136 -5.66 0.52 6.98
C VAL A 136 -6.16 -0.31 5.82
N PRO A 137 -6.59 -1.56 6.08
CA PRO A 137 -7.13 -2.43 5.04
C PRO A 137 -8.41 -1.87 4.43
N LEU A 138 -8.55 -2.07 3.13
CA LEU A 138 -9.67 -1.56 2.35
C LEU A 138 -11.04 -2.09 2.82
N SER A 139 -11.08 -3.30 3.36
CA SER A 139 -12.27 -3.90 3.97
C SER A 139 -12.78 -3.11 5.19
N VAL A 140 -11.86 -2.65 6.05
CA VAL A 140 -12.20 -1.82 7.21
C VAL A 140 -12.68 -0.45 6.75
N LEU A 141 -12.01 0.16 5.76
CA LEU A 141 -12.39 1.46 5.22
C LEU A 141 -13.78 1.43 4.58
N ARG A 142 -14.08 0.41 3.75
CA ARG A 142 -15.41 0.25 3.12
C ARG A 142 -16.49 -0.12 4.13
N GLY A 143 -16.13 -0.96 5.13
CA GLY A 143 -16.99 -1.26 6.28
C GLY A 143 -17.32 0.00 7.09
N PHE A 144 -16.33 0.86 7.31
CA PHE A 144 -16.51 2.14 8.01
C PHE A 144 -17.47 3.07 7.27
N VAL A 145 -17.31 3.27 5.96
CA VAL A 145 -18.20 4.13 5.16
C VAL A 145 -19.64 3.61 5.20
N LEU A 146 -19.83 2.30 4.99
CA LEU A 146 -21.14 1.66 5.07
C LEU A 146 -21.72 1.76 6.49
N GLY A 147 -20.89 1.55 7.52
CA GLY A 147 -21.27 1.67 8.93
C GLY A 147 -21.76 3.07 9.31
N ILE A 148 -21.06 4.12 8.82
CA ILE A 148 -21.56 5.52 8.99
C ILE A 148 -22.96 5.66 8.42
N GLY A 149 -23.20 5.18 7.19
CA GLY A 149 -24.50 5.25 6.54
C GLY A 149 -25.59 4.55 7.37
N VAL A 150 -25.31 3.33 7.88
CA VAL A 150 -26.24 2.54 8.70
C VAL A 150 -26.53 3.25 10.02
N VAL A 151 -25.49 3.68 10.74
CA VAL A 151 -25.66 4.38 12.04
C VAL A 151 -26.40 5.69 11.85
N MET A 152 -26.04 6.49 10.82
CA MET A 152 -26.78 7.72 10.49
C MET A 152 -28.27 7.43 10.25
N LEU A 153 -28.61 6.44 9.45
CA LEU A 153 -30.00 6.09 9.17
C LEU A 153 -30.75 5.66 10.42
N LEU A 154 -30.18 4.75 11.21
CA LEU A 154 -30.81 4.26 12.43
C LEU A 154 -31.09 5.38 13.47
N TRP A 155 -30.23 6.38 13.50
CA TRP A 155 -30.42 7.55 14.37
C TRP A 155 -31.54 8.48 13.91
N GLN A 156 -31.86 8.48 12.61
CA GLN A 156 -32.92 9.34 12.07
C GLN A 156 -34.32 8.74 12.28
N LEU A 157 -34.45 7.42 12.39
CA LEU A 157 -35.75 6.76 12.45
C LEU A 157 -36.64 7.20 13.60
N PRO A 158 -36.17 7.33 14.87
CA PRO A 158 -37.00 7.83 15.96
C PRO A 158 -37.45 9.28 15.74
N LEU A 159 -36.58 10.11 15.15
CA LEU A 159 -36.88 11.53 14.87
C LEU A 159 -37.94 11.71 13.79
N MET A 160 -37.99 10.77 12.82
CA MET A 160 -39.02 10.75 11.76
C MET A 160 -40.42 10.48 12.32
N VAL A 161 -40.50 9.85 13.47
CA VAL A 161 -41.78 9.53 14.14
C VAL A 161 -42.15 10.49 15.26
N GLY A 162 -41.30 11.53 15.47
CA GLY A 162 -41.55 12.54 16.52
C GLY A 162 -41.08 12.12 17.90
N ALA A 163 -40.36 11.00 18.04
CA ALA A 163 -39.83 10.54 19.31
C ALA A 163 -38.73 11.46 19.85
N PRO A 164 -38.67 11.70 21.17
CA PRO A 164 -37.63 12.51 21.78
C PRO A 164 -36.26 11.80 21.68
N ILE A 165 -35.21 12.54 21.33
CA ILE A 165 -33.87 12.02 21.30
C ILE A 165 -33.31 11.87 22.71
N ASN A 166 -32.90 10.66 23.06
CA ASN A 166 -32.06 10.45 24.24
C ASN A 166 -30.63 10.23 23.81
N LEU A 167 -29.85 11.30 23.73
CA LEU A 167 -28.45 11.31 23.29
C LEU A 167 -27.49 10.49 24.18
N LYS A 168 -27.95 10.04 25.34
CA LYS A 168 -27.12 9.29 26.28
C LYS A 168 -27.06 7.77 26.01
N THR A 169 -27.82 7.28 25.04
CA THR A 169 -28.00 5.86 24.77
C THR A 169 -27.43 5.46 23.44
N GLY A 170 -26.88 4.24 23.30
CA GLY A 170 -26.35 3.73 22.06
C GLY A 170 -27.41 3.53 20.96
N VAL A 171 -26.99 3.21 19.74
CA VAL A 171 -27.86 3.03 18.55
C VAL A 171 -29.05 2.09 18.82
N LEU A 172 -28.84 1.02 19.57
CA LEU A 172 -29.89 0.04 19.91
C LEU A 172 -31.01 0.63 20.79
N ALA A 173 -30.64 1.46 21.74
CA ALA A 173 -31.63 2.11 22.59
C ALA A 173 -32.52 3.11 21.83
N HIS A 174 -32.02 3.60 20.65
CA HIS A 174 -32.84 4.38 19.74
C HIS A 174 -33.90 3.52 19.02
N LEU A 175 -33.62 2.25 18.78
CA LEU A 175 -34.59 1.31 18.24
C LEU A 175 -35.67 0.96 19.29
N ASP A 176 -35.29 0.81 20.52
CA ASP A 176 -36.24 0.62 21.62
C ASP A 176 -37.18 1.83 21.76
N VAL A 177 -36.63 3.05 21.66
CA VAL A 177 -37.43 4.29 21.66
C VAL A 177 -38.37 4.33 20.45
N LEU A 178 -37.89 3.91 19.25
CA LEU A 178 -38.73 3.83 18.07
C LEU A 178 -39.91 2.86 18.30
N VAL A 179 -39.64 1.65 18.78
CA VAL A 179 -40.67 0.64 19.04
C VAL A 179 -41.68 1.14 20.08
N ALA A 180 -41.21 1.78 21.13
CA ALA A 180 -42.06 2.34 22.19
C ALA A 180 -42.99 3.48 21.71
N HIS A 181 -42.58 4.23 20.65
CA HIS A 181 -43.33 5.37 20.14
C HIS A 181 -44.08 5.08 18.83
N VAL A 182 -44.04 3.84 18.33
CA VAL A 182 -44.77 3.48 17.06
C VAL A 182 -46.28 3.74 17.21
N SER A 183 -46.83 3.60 18.39
CA SER A 183 -48.26 3.89 18.65
C SER A 183 -48.59 5.38 18.81
N ALA A 184 -47.57 6.23 19.00
CA ALA A 184 -47.70 7.69 19.20
C ALA A 184 -47.10 8.46 18.00
N LEU A 185 -47.12 7.88 16.78
CA LEU A 185 -46.64 8.48 15.54
C LEU A 185 -47.33 9.84 15.29
N ASP A 186 -46.55 10.89 15.13
CA ASP A 186 -47.07 12.16 14.61
C ASP A 186 -46.96 12.17 13.07
N PRO A 187 -48.08 12.01 12.35
CA PRO A 187 -48.08 11.98 10.89
C PRO A 187 -47.51 13.24 10.25
N ALA A 188 -47.63 14.40 10.92
CA ALA A 188 -47.12 15.67 10.43
C ALA A 188 -45.59 15.70 10.45
N VAL A 189 -44.95 15.19 11.53
CA VAL A 189 -43.49 15.03 11.63
C VAL A 189 -42.98 14.12 10.51
N GLY A 190 -43.61 12.94 10.36
CA GLY A 190 -43.27 11.97 9.34
C GLY A 190 -43.39 12.51 7.92
N ALA A 191 -44.51 13.19 7.62
CA ALA A 191 -44.74 13.78 6.32
C ALA A 191 -43.71 14.87 5.97
N VAL A 192 -43.45 15.79 6.89
CA VAL A 192 -42.43 16.83 6.70
C VAL A 192 -41.05 16.25 6.49
N GLY A 193 -40.67 15.26 7.30
CA GLY A 193 -39.40 14.56 7.15
C GLY A 193 -39.28 13.83 5.81
N LEU A 194 -40.32 13.09 5.39
CA LEU A 194 -40.32 12.38 4.12
C LEU A 194 -40.27 13.32 2.91
N ILE A 195 -41.08 14.37 2.89
CA ILE A 195 -41.06 15.37 1.83
C ILE A 195 -39.68 16.03 1.76
N SER A 196 -39.10 16.37 2.89
CA SER A 196 -37.75 16.93 2.97
C SER A 196 -36.68 15.98 2.45
N ALA A 197 -36.78 14.70 2.78
CA ALA A 197 -35.87 13.67 2.26
C ALA A 197 -36.01 13.53 0.73
N MET A 198 -37.23 13.48 0.21
CA MET A 198 -37.48 13.40 -1.24
C MET A 198 -36.96 14.62 -2.00
N LEU A 199 -37.19 15.83 -1.51
CA LEU A 199 -36.67 17.07 -2.13
C LEU A 199 -35.14 17.11 -2.10
N ALA A 200 -34.55 16.73 -0.99
CA ALA A 200 -33.09 16.66 -0.86
C ALA A 200 -32.47 15.59 -1.78
N MET A 201 -33.09 14.40 -1.90
CA MET A 201 -32.68 13.35 -2.84
C MET A 201 -32.82 13.79 -4.31
N LEU A 202 -33.87 14.56 -4.65
CA LEU A 202 -34.04 15.12 -5.98
C LEU A 202 -32.87 16.06 -6.32
N GLY A 203 -32.38 16.84 -5.34
CA GLY A 203 -31.17 17.64 -5.48
C GLY A 203 -29.89 16.85 -5.70
N LEU A 204 -29.77 15.67 -5.12
CA LEU A 204 -28.64 14.77 -5.37
C LEU A 204 -28.67 14.18 -6.80
N ARG A 205 -29.87 13.95 -7.36
CA ARG A 205 -30.07 13.42 -8.71
C ARG A 205 -29.92 14.49 -9.79
N TYR A 206 -30.46 15.68 -9.56
CA TYR A 206 -30.43 16.78 -10.52
C TYR A 206 -29.50 17.92 -10.03
N ARG A 207 -28.29 17.95 -10.57
CA ARG A 207 -27.18 18.85 -10.13
C ARG A 207 -27.53 20.35 -10.09
N ARG A 208 -28.56 20.77 -10.81
CA ARG A 208 -29.01 22.19 -10.87
C ARG A 208 -30.06 22.55 -9.82
N PHE A 209 -30.54 21.53 -9.07
CA PHE A 209 -31.62 21.70 -8.13
C PHE A 209 -31.09 21.74 -6.68
N PRO A 210 -31.26 22.87 -5.94
CA PRO A 210 -30.76 23.01 -4.59
C PRO A 210 -31.68 22.29 -3.57
N GLY A 211 -31.85 20.97 -3.71
CA GLY A 211 -32.91 20.21 -3.05
C GLY A 211 -32.89 20.32 -1.53
N ALA A 212 -31.73 20.34 -0.88
CA ALA A 212 -31.65 20.47 0.58
C ALA A 212 -32.12 21.85 1.09
N LEU A 213 -31.76 22.94 0.38
CA LEU A 213 -32.27 24.28 0.73
C LEU A 213 -33.76 24.40 0.46
N LEU A 214 -34.24 23.86 -0.67
CA LEU A 214 -35.66 23.88 -1.00
C LEU A 214 -36.47 23.05 0.01
N ALA A 215 -35.94 21.87 0.43
CA ALA A 215 -36.53 21.07 1.50
C ALA A 215 -36.71 21.89 2.78
N LEU A 216 -35.66 22.62 3.16
CA LEU A 216 -35.67 23.47 4.34
C LEU A 216 -36.70 24.60 4.24
N ALA A 217 -36.73 25.30 3.08
CA ALA A 217 -37.65 26.38 2.83
C ALA A 217 -39.12 25.94 2.79
N VAL A 218 -39.39 24.83 2.04
CA VAL A 218 -40.75 24.26 1.94
C VAL A 218 -41.23 23.77 3.30
N ALA A 219 -40.39 23.07 4.06
CA ALA A 219 -40.78 22.62 5.39
C ALA A 219 -41.06 23.77 6.34
N THR A 220 -40.17 24.77 6.39
CA THR A 220 -40.33 25.94 7.29
C THR A 220 -41.52 26.81 6.95
N LEU A 221 -41.68 27.15 5.67
CA LEU A 221 -42.80 28.01 5.20
C LEU A 221 -44.12 27.22 5.24
N GLY A 222 -44.10 25.95 4.78
CA GLY A 222 -45.30 25.12 4.74
C GLY A 222 -45.88 24.84 6.13
N THR A 223 -45.04 24.49 7.12
CA THR A 223 -45.50 24.26 8.49
C THR A 223 -46.10 25.53 9.12
N ARG A 224 -45.50 26.69 8.84
CA ARG A 224 -46.04 27.97 9.31
C ARG A 224 -47.34 28.33 8.63
N ALA A 225 -47.41 28.18 7.32
CA ALA A 225 -48.62 28.53 6.55
C ALA A 225 -49.81 27.63 6.93
N LEU A 226 -49.55 26.36 7.27
CA LEU A 226 -50.57 25.41 7.68
C LEU A 226 -50.84 25.43 9.20
N GLY A 227 -50.13 26.27 9.97
CA GLY A 227 -50.30 26.33 11.43
C GLY A 227 -49.86 25.09 12.17
N ILE A 228 -48.99 24.24 11.58
CA ILE A 228 -48.53 23.01 12.18
C ILE A 228 -47.36 23.30 13.15
N ALA A 229 -47.61 23.06 14.45
CA ALA A 229 -46.60 23.21 15.49
C ALA A 229 -45.71 22.00 15.54
N LEU A 230 -44.49 22.06 15.05
CA LEU A 230 -43.51 21.00 15.12
C LEU A 230 -42.32 21.40 16.01
N PRO A 231 -41.61 20.40 16.62
CA PRO A 231 -40.35 20.67 17.28
C PRO A 231 -39.37 21.36 16.35
N ALA A 232 -38.93 22.55 16.76
CA ALA A 232 -38.00 23.38 16.00
C ALA A 232 -36.67 23.53 16.74
N ILE A 233 -35.68 24.11 16.08
CA ILE A 233 -34.36 24.34 16.65
C ILE A 233 -34.46 25.35 17.79
N HIS A 234 -33.90 25.01 18.96
CA HIS A 234 -33.73 25.97 20.06
C HIS A 234 -32.49 26.82 19.78
N GLU A 235 -32.68 28.08 19.45
CA GLU A 235 -31.58 28.99 19.13
C GLU A 235 -31.58 30.18 20.08
N ALA A 236 -30.38 30.69 20.39
CA ALA A 236 -30.24 31.93 21.13
C ALA A 236 -30.72 33.11 20.31
N SER A 237 -31.12 34.18 20.98
CA SER A 237 -31.65 35.40 20.32
C SER A 237 -30.59 36.17 19.51
N SER A 238 -29.30 35.91 19.77
CA SER A 238 -28.19 36.59 19.12
C SER A 238 -27.08 35.63 18.71
N PHE A 239 -26.38 35.95 17.64
CA PHE A 239 -25.19 35.16 17.20
C PHE A 239 -24.10 35.27 18.27
N PRO A 240 -23.44 34.15 18.67
CA PRO A 240 -22.47 34.19 19.73
C PRO A 240 -21.22 34.97 19.36
N LEU A 241 -20.78 35.83 20.29
CA LEU A 241 -19.52 36.57 20.14
C LEU A 241 -18.31 35.66 20.46
N PRO A 242 -17.14 35.96 19.86
CA PRO A 242 -15.90 35.30 20.24
C PRO A 242 -15.63 35.44 21.74
N HIS A 243 -15.13 34.36 22.36
CA HIS A 243 -14.80 34.33 23.81
C HIS A 243 -13.46 33.66 24.05
N LEU A 244 -12.88 33.94 25.20
CA LEU A 244 -11.67 33.25 25.66
C LEU A 244 -12.08 32.04 26.50
N PRO A 245 -11.74 30.80 26.09
CA PRO A 245 -11.97 29.63 26.92
C PRO A 245 -11.24 29.75 28.27
N ARG A 246 -11.94 29.49 29.36
CA ARG A 246 -11.36 29.58 30.72
C ARG A 246 -10.53 28.35 31.04
N LEU A 247 -9.30 28.26 30.48
CA LEU A 247 -8.41 27.10 30.55
C LEU A 247 -8.01 26.69 31.96
N PHE A 248 -8.01 27.64 32.95
CA PHE A 248 -7.48 27.40 34.30
C PHE A 248 -8.55 27.23 35.39
N ASP A 249 -9.82 27.37 35.03
CA ASP A 249 -10.94 27.32 36.01
C ASP A 249 -11.45 25.90 36.27
N GLN A 250 -11.00 24.92 35.49
CA GLN A 250 -11.47 23.53 35.59
C GLN A 250 -10.41 22.59 36.16
N ARG A 251 -10.83 21.59 36.91
CA ARG A 251 -9.93 20.54 37.41
C ARG A 251 -9.38 19.75 36.23
N MET A 252 -8.19 20.09 35.76
CA MET A 252 -7.52 19.53 34.59
C MET A 252 -7.52 17.98 34.53
N ALA A 253 -7.38 17.34 35.70
CA ALA A 253 -7.44 15.87 35.79
C ALA A 253 -8.76 15.27 35.28
N GLN A 254 -9.89 15.98 35.43
CA GLN A 254 -11.20 15.52 34.97
C GLN A 254 -11.38 15.67 33.45
N LEU A 255 -10.56 16.52 32.80
CA LEU A 255 -10.62 16.78 31.37
C LEU A 255 -9.78 15.82 30.54
N ILE A 256 -8.78 15.14 31.15
CA ILE A 256 -7.82 14.29 30.40
C ILE A 256 -8.55 13.20 29.61
N GLY A 257 -9.46 12.46 30.24
CA GLY A 257 -10.20 11.38 29.56
C GLY A 257 -11.04 11.90 28.40
N SER A 258 -11.79 12.98 28.61
CA SER A 258 -12.61 13.61 27.55
C SER A 258 -11.76 14.26 26.44
N THR A 259 -10.57 14.77 26.77
CA THR A 259 -9.61 15.28 25.79
C THR A 259 -9.12 14.16 24.87
N ILE A 260 -8.73 13.01 25.45
CA ILE A 260 -8.26 11.85 24.69
C ILE A 260 -9.39 11.28 23.81
N GLU A 261 -10.62 11.20 24.36
CA GLU A 261 -11.80 10.74 23.63
C GLU A 261 -12.08 11.66 22.42
N LEU A 262 -12.07 12.97 22.62
CA LEU A 262 -12.30 13.96 21.56
C LEU A 262 -11.19 13.95 20.53
N TRP A 263 -9.92 14.02 20.95
CA TRP A 263 -8.75 13.95 20.07
C TRP A 263 -8.73 12.67 19.24
N GLY A 264 -8.96 11.51 19.86
CA GLY A 264 -9.00 10.23 19.18
C GLY A 264 -10.10 10.19 18.11
N THR A 265 -11.31 10.64 18.47
CA THR A 265 -12.46 10.70 17.56
C THR A 265 -12.19 11.65 16.37
N MET A 266 -11.68 12.86 16.62
CA MET A 266 -11.35 13.84 15.59
C MET A 266 -10.26 13.34 14.64
N SER A 267 -9.20 12.76 15.21
CA SER A 267 -8.04 12.27 14.44
C SER A 267 -8.40 11.07 13.58
N LEU A 268 -9.14 10.11 14.14
CA LEU A 268 -9.63 8.95 13.39
C LEU A 268 -10.62 9.38 12.29
N ALA A 269 -11.62 10.22 12.62
CA ALA A 269 -12.58 10.71 11.65
C ALA A 269 -11.89 11.43 10.48
N THR A 270 -10.93 12.30 10.76
CA THR A 270 -10.17 13.02 9.74
C THR A 270 -9.33 12.06 8.88
N ALA A 271 -8.54 11.18 9.50
CA ALA A 271 -7.65 10.27 8.79
C ALA A 271 -8.43 9.30 7.89
N PHE A 272 -9.51 8.68 8.41
CA PHE A 272 -10.36 7.78 7.62
C PHE A 272 -11.12 8.48 6.51
N SER A 273 -11.59 9.70 6.76
CA SER A 273 -12.27 10.50 5.73
C SER A 273 -11.32 10.88 4.61
N THR A 274 -10.06 11.18 4.93
CA THR A 274 -9.01 11.49 3.95
C THR A 274 -8.71 10.26 3.08
N ALA A 275 -8.55 9.09 3.69
CA ALA A 275 -8.32 7.84 2.95
C ALA A 275 -9.52 7.44 2.06
N ALA A 276 -10.76 7.59 2.59
CA ALA A 276 -11.97 7.32 1.83
C ALA A 276 -12.15 8.29 0.65
N LEU A 277 -11.71 9.54 0.79
CA LEU A 277 -11.75 10.52 -0.31
C LEU A 277 -10.82 10.11 -1.44
N ASP A 278 -9.60 9.66 -1.14
CA ASP A 278 -8.64 9.20 -2.15
C ASP A 278 -9.16 7.96 -2.90
N GLU A 279 -9.91 7.08 -2.24
CA GLU A 279 -10.56 5.93 -2.90
C GLU A 279 -11.72 6.36 -3.82
N LEU A 280 -12.45 7.40 -3.45
CA LEU A 280 -13.60 7.91 -4.20
C LEU A 280 -13.22 8.82 -5.37
N ASP A 281 -11.98 9.34 -5.40
CA ASP A 281 -11.49 10.21 -6.47
C ASP A 281 -10.86 9.39 -7.61
N PRO A 282 -11.53 9.27 -8.78
CA PRO A 282 -10.99 8.54 -9.92
C PRO A 282 -9.70 9.12 -10.51
N GLN A 283 -9.35 10.35 -10.13
CA GLN A 283 -8.14 11.05 -10.58
C GLN A 283 -7.02 11.03 -9.53
N ALA A 284 -7.23 10.34 -8.41
CA ALA A 284 -6.19 10.14 -7.42
C ALA A 284 -5.05 9.30 -8.04
N SER A 285 -3.90 9.92 -8.22
CA SER A 285 -2.66 9.27 -8.64
C SER A 285 -1.65 9.28 -7.48
N PRO A 286 -0.60 8.47 -7.50
CA PRO A 286 0.41 8.48 -6.44
C PRO A 286 0.99 9.88 -6.14
N ASN A 287 1.02 10.77 -7.14
CA ASN A 287 1.51 12.14 -7.02
C ASN A 287 0.45 13.15 -6.56
N THR A 288 -0.82 12.78 -6.56
CA THR A 288 -1.96 13.65 -6.21
C THR A 288 -2.76 13.16 -5.02
N GLN A 289 -2.31 12.09 -4.35
CA GLN A 289 -2.92 11.60 -3.11
C GLN A 289 -2.90 12.67 -2.02
N SER A 290 -3.93 12.62 -1.19
CA SER A 290 -4.06 13.47 -0.01
C SER A 290 -2.93 13.22 0.99
N ASP A 291 -2.56 14.25 1.72
CA ASP A 291 -1.59 14.16 2.81
C ASP A 291 -2.34 14.11 4.16
N PRO A 292 -2.47 12.93 4.77
CA PRO A 292 -3.23 12.78 6.01
C PRO A 292 -2.59 13.51 7.20
N ASP A 293 -1.27 13.65 7.24
CA ASP A 293 -0.59 14.40 8.30
C ASP A 293 -0.93 15.87 8.22
N GLN A 294 -0.87 16.42 7.01
CA GLN A 294 -1.20 17.82 6.77
C GLN A 294 -2.69 18.10 7.00
N GLU A 295 -3.56 17.12 6.71
CA GLU A 295 -5.00 17.23 6.98
C GLU A 295 -5.30 17.26 8.47
N LEU A 296 -4.58 16.45 9.28
CA LEU A 296 -4.67 16.49 10.74
C LEU A 296 -4.21 17.84 11.29
N ILE A 297 -3.12 18.40 10.78
CA ILE A 297 -2.63 19.73 11.18
C ILE A 297 -3.69 20.79 10.86
N GLY A 298 -4.24 20.80 9.63
CA GLY A 298 -5.25 21.76 9.21
C GLY A 298 -6.52 21.72 10.07
N ASN A 299 -7.07 20.52 10.29
CA ASN A 299 -8.27 20.35 11.14
C ASN A 299 -8.00 20.64 12.61
N GLY A 300 -6.81 20.31 13.12
CA GLY A 300 -6.40 20.65 14.48
C GLY A 300 -6.33 22.16 14.71
N ILE A 301 -5.69 22.91 13.81
CA ILE A 301 -5.64 24.39 13.85
C ILE A 301 -7.04 24.98 13.72
N ALA A 302 -7.89 24.45 12.81
CA ALA A 302 -9.27 24.86 12.67
C ALA A 302 -10.05 24.68 13.97
N SER A 303 -9.88 23.55 14.64
CA SER A 303 -10.56 23.23 15.91
C SER A 303 -10.11 24.14 17.04
N VAL A 304 -8.82 24.47 17.13
CA VAL A 304 -8.32 25.47 18.08
C VAL A 304 -8.95 26.83 17.81
N ALA A 305 -9.01 27.29 16.57
CA ALA A 305 -9.66 28.56 16.21
C ALA A 305 -11.17 28.55 16.56
N LEU A 306 -11.84 27.43 16.32
CA LEU A 306 -13.25 27.25 16.61
C LEU A 306 -13.57 27.22 18.12
N ALA A 307 -12.64 26.84 18.96
CA ALA A 307 -12.79 26.94 20.42
C ALA A 307 -13.05 28.38 20.88
N PHE A 308 -12.42 29.37 20.24
CA PHE A 308 -12.61 30.80 20.52
C PHE A 308 -13.86 31.37 19.88
N LEU A 309 -14.44 30.69 18.90
CA LEU A 309 -15.61 31.11 18.13
C LEU A 309 -16.89 30.38 18.52
N ASN A 310 -16.92 29.67 19.65
CA ASN A 310 -18.05 28.82 20.03
C ASN A 310 -18.44 27.77 18.97
N GLY A 311 -17.43 27.19 18.28
CA GLY A 311 -17.62 26.15 17.28
C GLY A 311 -17.60 24.75 17.85
N LEU A 312 -17.76 23.78 16.95
CA LEU A 312 -17.62 22.34 17.21
C LEU A 312 -16.30 21.81 16.60
N PRO A 313 -15.90 20.57 16.90
CA PRO A 313 -14.71 19.98 16.27
C PRO A 313 -14.79 19.95 14.75
N ALA A 314 -13.77 20.46 14.10
CA ALA A 314 -13.62 20.38 12.65
C ALA A 314 -12.99 19.04 12.26
N THR A 315 -13.58 18.37 11.29
CA THR A 315 -13.06 17.11 10.71
C THR A 315 -13.30 17.08 9.21
N GLN A 316 -12.48 16.31 8.50
CA GLN A 316 -12.73 16.00 7.09
C GLN A 316 -14.03 15.17 6.95
N LEU A 317 -14.82 15.45 5.90
CA LEU A 317 -16.17 14.90 5.74
C LEU A 317 -16.30 14.04 4.47
N VAL A 318 -16.38 12.71 4.63
CA VAL A 318 -16.51 11.76 3.50
C VAL A 318 -17.73 12.10 2.62
N ALA A 319 -18.90 12.25 3.21
CA ALA A 319 -20.14 12.42 2.45
C ALA A 319 -20.15 13.68 1.57
N ARG A 320 -19.66 14.82 2.11
CA ARG A 320 -19.58 16.09 1.35
C ARG A 320 -18.43 16.06 0.34
N SER A 321 -17.29 15.47 0.69
CA SER A 321 -16.17 15.32 -0.23
C SER A 321 -16.53 14.40 -1.39
N ALA A 322 -17.27 13.31 -1.16
CA ALA A 322 -17.80 12.45 -2.20
C ALA A 322 -18.76 13.23 -3.15
N LEU A 323 -19.62 14.10 -2.60
CA LEU A 323 -20.47 14.97 -3.40
C LEU A 323 -19.65 15.94 -4.24
N ALA A 324 -18.60 16.53 -3.67
CA ALA A 324 -17.70 17.44 -4.38
C ALA A 324 -16.99 16.74 -5.54
N VAL A 325 -16.44 15.55 -5.32
CA VAL A 325 -15.83 14.72 -6.37
C VAL A 325 -16.81 14.43 -7.48
N ARG A 326 -18.01 13.94 -7.15
CA ARG A 326 -19.09 13.68 -8.13
C ARG A 326 -19.54 14.93 -8.88
N SER A 327 -19.45 16.11 -8.25
CA SER A 327 -19.77 17.41 -8.87
C SER A 327 -18.66 17.94 -9.76
N GLY A 328 -17.54 17.21 -9.89
CA GLY A 328 -16.41 17.59 -10.73
C GLY A 328 -15.56 18.72 -10.13
N VAL A 329 -15.55 18.87 -8.81
CA VAL A 329 -14.65 19.80 -8.11
C VAL A 329 -13.21 19.32 -8.27
N ARG A 330 -12.36 20.19 -8.81
CA ARG A 330 -10.94 19.88 -9.10
C ARG A 330 -9.94 20.75 -8.35
N SER A 331 -10.44 21.76 -7.64
CA SER A 331 -9.61 22.73 -6.92
C SER A 331 -10.18 23.03 -5.54
N VAL A 332 -9.39 23.67 -4.70
CA VAL A 332 -9.81 24.11 -3.36
C VAL A 332 -10.70 25.37 -3.37
N ARG A 333 -10.77 26.11 -4.48
CA ARG A 333 -11.55 27.37 -4.58
C ARG A 333 -13.03 27.18 -4.30
N PRO A 334 -13.75 26.17 -4.81
CA PRO A 334 -15.14 25.93 -4.46
C PRO A 334 -15.37 25.74 -2.95
N ALA A 335 -14.42 25.14 -2.23
CA ALA A 335 -14.52 24.96 -0.77
C ALA A 335 -14.39 26.30 -0.03
N LEU A 336 -13.51 27.21 -0.50
CA LEU A 336 -13.41 28.58 0.06
C LEU A 336 -14.67 29.39 -0.22
N ILE A 337 -15.18 29.34 -1.45
CA ILE A 337 -16.43 29.99 -1.84
C ILE A 337 -17.60 29.48 -1.00
N GLN A 338 -17.69 28.16 -0.82
CA GLN A 338 -18.66 27.50 0.06
C GLN A 338 -18.55 28.00 1.50
N ALA A 339 -17.34 28.14 2.05
CA ALA A 339 -17.10 28.62 3.41
C ALA A 339 -17.66 30.04 3.60
N VAL A 340 -17.40 30.95 2.64
CA VAL A 340 -17.91 32.32 2.66
C VAL A 340 -19.43 32.35 2.53
N ILE A 341 -20.00 31.58 1.59
CA ILE A 341 -21.46 31.54 1.39
C ILE A 341 -22.17 31.00 2.63
N VAL A 342 -21.64 29.92 3.25
CA VAL A 342 -22.21 29.31 4.47
C VAL A 342 -22.20 30.33 5.62
N LEU A 343 -21.11 31.08 5.79
CA LEU A 343 -21.00 32.10 6.83
C LEU A 343 -22.00 33.24 6.59
N VAL A 344 -22.00 33.80 5.39
CA VAL A 344 -22.89 34.95 5.05
C VAL A 344 -24.37 34.53 5.12
N ALA A 345 -24.71 33.36 4.52
CA ALA A 345 -26.08 32.85 4.57
C ALA A 345 -26.51 32.48 5.99
N GLY A 346 -25.61 31.90 6.78
CA GLY A 346 -25.89 31.60 8.19
C GLY A 346 -26.13 32.82 9.05
N LEU A 347 -25.34 33.89 8.86
CA LEU A 347 -25.52 35.17 9.55
C LEU A 347 -26.83 35.84 9.12
N ALA A 348 -27.10 35.87 7.81
CA ALA A 348 -28.32 36.50 7.28
C ALA A 348 -29.60 35.73 7.69
N ALA A 349 -29.55 34.41 7.69
CA ALA A 349 -30.67 33.54 8.05
C ALA A 349 -30.83 33.33 9.55
N TYR A 350 -29.90 33.79 10.40
CA TYR A 350 -29.86 33.50 11.84
C TYR A 350 -31.20 33.71 12.54
N PRO A 351 -31.92 34.85 12.35
CA PRO A 351 -33.22 35.07 12.98
C PRO A 351 -34.31 34.06 12.57
N ILE A 352 -34.11 33.40 11.42
CA ILE A 352 -35.07 32.47 10.82
C ILE A 352 -34.81 31.02 11.31
N LEU A 353 -33.59 30.73 11.75
CA LEU A 353 -33.17 29.36 12.12
C LEU A 353 -34.08 28.73 13.18
N ARG A 354 -34.55 29.50 14.15
CA ARG A 354 -35.47 29.06 15.23
C ARG A 354 -36.81 28.50 14.71
N PHE A 355 -37.17 28.75 13.45
CA PHE A 355 -38.43 28.29 12.87
C PHE A 355 -38.25 27.00 12.03
N ILE A 356 -37.02 26.50 11.90
CA ILE A 356 -36.72 25.30 11.12
C ILE A 356 -37.20 24.07 11.89
N PRO A 357 -38.11 23.25 11.32
CA PRO A 357 -38.53 22.02 11.94
C PRO A 357 -37.37 20.99 11.99
N LEU A 358 -37.17 20.33 13.11
CA LEU A 358 -36.18 19.24 13.25
C LEU A 358 -36.46 18.11 12.26
N ALA A 359 -37.72 17.82 11.96
CA ALA A 359 -38.14 16.84 10.97
C ALA A 359 -37.56 17.10 9.57
N ALA A 360 -37.45 18.36 9.17
CA ALA A 360 -36.88 18.74 7.88
C ALA A 360 -35.37 18.39 7.83
N LEU A 361 -34.64 18.69 8.88
CA LEU A 361 -33.22 18.38 9.01
C LEU A 361 -32.96 16.86 9.04
N THR A 362 -33.83 16.14 9.71
CA THR A 362 -33.83 14.66 9.74
C THR A 362 -33.97 14.07 8.34
N GLY A 363 -34.96 14.56 7.55
CA GLY A 363 -35.14 14.14 6.17
C GLY A 363 -33.92 14.43 5.29
N ILE A 364 -33.30 15.59 5.45
CA ILE A 364 -32.07 15.95 4.74
C ILE A 364 -30.92 15.01 5.14
N ALA A 365 -30.78 14.70 6.44
CA ALA A 365 -29.74 13.78 6.94
C ALA A 365 -29.92 12.36 6.35
N ILE A 366 -31.16 11.87 6.25
CA ILE A 366 -31.46 10.59 5.58
C ILE A 366 -30.99 10.62 4.11
N SER A 367 -31.25 11.69 3.38
CA SER A 367 -30.83 11.82 1.98
C SER A 367 -29.29 11.73 1.82
N VAL A 368 -28.52 12.17 2.82
CA VAL A 368 -27.07 12.09 2.86
C VAL A 368 -26.60 10.67 3.26
N ALA A 369 -27.34 9.99 4.14
CA ALA A 369 -27.01 8.63 4.60
C ALA A 369 -27.20 7.57 3.50
N LEU A 370 -28.28 7.68 2.69
CA LEU A 370 -28.66 6.67 1.69
C LEU A 370 -27.55 6.35 0.66
N PRO A 371 -26.80 7.29 0.09
CA PRO A 371 -25.69 6.99 -0.81
C PRO A 371 -24.52 6.26 -0.16
N LEU A 372 -24.39 6.32 1.18
CA LEU A 372 -23.34 5.61 1.93
C LEU A 372 -23.72 4.15 2.19
N LEU A 373 -25.01 3.79 2.02
CA LEU A 373 -25.53 2.43 2.20
C LEU A 373 -25.26 1.49 1.02
N ASP A 374 -24.47 1.90 0.02
CA ASP A 374 -24.13 1.03 -1.11
C ASP A 374 -23.20 -0.11 -0.65
N PRO A 375 -23.68 -1.37 -0.62
CA PRO A 375 -22.86 -2.49 -0.21
C PRO A 375 -21.94 -3.02 -1.31
N ARG A 376 -22.11 -2.58 -2.57
CA ARG A 376 -21.41 -3.11 -3.75
C ARG A 376 -19.88 -3.07 -3.61
N PRO A 377 -19.26 -1.98 -3.12
CA PRO A 377 -17.82 -1.94 -2.94
C PRO A 377 -17.31 -3.02 -1.97
N LEU A 378 -18.04 -3.30 -0.89
CA LEU A 378 -17.70 -4.35 0.08
C LEU A 378 -17.88 -5.75 -0.51
N TRP A 379 -18.96 -5.97 -1.28
CA TRP A 379 -19.22 -7.24 -1.98
C TRP A 379 -18.17 -7.55 -3.04
N GLN A 380 -17.65 -6.54 -3.74
CA GLN A 380 -16.56 -6.71 -4.71
C GLN A 380 -15.31 -7.26 -4.04
N LEU A 381 -14.95 -6.76 -2.84
CA LEU A 381 -13.86 -7.32 -2.03
C LEU A 381 -14.13 -8.77 -1.64
N GLY A 382 -15.37 -9.09 -1.28
CA GLY A 382 -15.78 -10.45 -0.91
C GLY A 382 -15.64 -11.47 -2.04
N ARG A 383 -15.78 -11.03 -3.30
CA ARG A 383 -15.51 -11.88 -4.47
C ARG A 383 -14.03 -12.21 -4.62
N ALA A 384 -13.15 -11.28 -4.27
CA ALA A 384 -11.72 -11.50 -4.29
C ALA A 384 -11.25 -12.34 -3.08
N ALA A 385 -11.77 -12.04 -1.88
CA ALA A 385 -11.42 -12.78 -0.66
C ALA A 385 -12.58 -12.73 0.36
N ARG A 386 -13.18 -13.88 0.66
CA ARG A 386 -14.31 -13.97 1.62
C ARG A 386 -13.97 -13.39 3.01
N SER A 387 -12.70 -13.52 3.44
CA SER A 387 -12.25 -12.96 4.71
C SER A 387 -12.41 -11.44 4.78
N GLU A 388 -12.18 -10.72 3.68
CA GLU A 388 -12.30 -9.26 3.62
C GLU A 388 -13.76 -8.81 3.78
N LEU A 389 -14.72 -9.56 3.19
CA LEU A 389 -16.15 -9.31 3.38
C LEU A 389 -16.53 -9.41 4.86
N TRP A 390 -16.10 -10.49 5.53
CA TRP A 390 -16.44 -10.71 6.93
C TRP A 390 -15.81 -9.67 7.85
N ILE A 391 -14.59 -9.20 7.57
CA ILE A 391 -13.96 -8.10 8.31
C ILE A 391 -14.79 -6.82 8.16
N GLY A 392 -15.20 -6.48 6.94
CA GLY A 392 -16.04 -5.30 6.70
C GLY A 392 -17.42 -5.41 7.39
N ILE A 393 -18.08 -6.56 7.31
CA ILE A 393 -19.37 -6.79 8.01
C ILE A 393 -19.17 -6.69 9.52
N ALA A 394 -18.13 -7.32 10.08
CA ALA A 394 -17.84 -7.23 11.51
C ALA A 394 -17.60 -5.78 11.96
N THR A 395 -16.90 -4.98 11.13
CA THR A 395 -16.71 -3.54 11.38
C THR A 395 -18.06 -2.82 11.46
N VAL A 396 -18.97 -3.03 10.48
CA VAL A 396 -20.30 -2.41 10.47
C VAL A 396 -21.10 -2.82 11.69
N LEU A 397 -21.18 -4.12 11.98
CA LEU A 397 -21.95 -4.62 13.11
C LEU A 397 -21.44 -4.05 14.44
N THR A 398 -20.11 -4.05 14.63
CA THR A 398 -19.53 -3.51 15.88
C THR A 398 -19.75 -1.99 15.98
N MET A 399 -19.75 -1.24 14.86
CA MET A 399 -20.12 0.18 14.86
C MET A 399 -21.56 0.41 15.33
N VAL A 400 -22.50 -0.45 14.93
CA VAL A 400 -23.91 -0.35 15.32
C VAL A 400 -24.11 -0.73 16.80
N PHE A 401 -23.48 -1.83 17.26
CA PHE A 401 -23.74 -2.40 18.59
C PHE A 401 -22.88 -1.78 19.70
N ALA A 402 -21.63 -1.46 19.42
CA ALA A 402 -20.65 -1.00 20.41
C ALA A 402 -20.17 0.45 20.20
N GLY A 403 -20.67 1.12 19.16
CA GLY A 403 -20.31 2.49 18.82
C GLY A 403 -19.26 2.61 17.70
N MET A 404 -19.23 3.80 17.09
CA MET A 404 -18.49 4.03 15.83
C MET A 404 -16.98 3.87 16.00
N VAL A 405 -16.39 4.43 17.08
CA VAL A 405 -14.94 4.33 17.35
C VAL A 405 -14.55 2.90 17.68
N THR A 406 -15.33 2.26 18.55
CA THR A 406 -15.11 0.87 18.97
C THR A 406 -15.17 -0.08 17.77
N GLY A 407 -16.15 0.09 16.88
CA GLY A 407 -16.31 -0.72 15.69
C GLY A 407 -15.13 -0.57 14.72
N LEU A 408 -14.64 0.65 14.57
CA LEU A 408 -13.47 0.94 13.74
C LEU A 408 -12.21 0.27 14.29
N LEU A 409 -11.93 0.45 15.59
CA LEU A 409 -10.77 -0.16 16.25
C LEU A 409 -10.84 -1.69 16.24
N PHE A 410 -12.01 -2.26 16.42
CA PHE A 410 -12.25 -3.70 16.34
C PHE A 410 -12.01 -4.24 14.92
N GLY A 411 -12.52 -3.54 13.90
CA GLY A 411 -12.26 -3.87 12.49
C GLY A 411 -10.77 -3.88 12.15
N LEU A 412 -10.03 -2.86 12.62
CA LEU A 412 -8.58 -2.79 12.48
C LEU A 412 -7.90 -3.98 13.19
N ALA A 413 -8.26 -4.24 14.44
CA ALA A 413 -7.67 -5.33 15.22
C ALA A 413 -7.88 -6.70 14.56
N ILE A 414 -9.10 -6.99 14.09
CA ILE A 414 -9.39 -8.25 13.35
C ILE A 414 -8.59 -8.31 12.05
N SER A 415 -8.53 -7.21 11.31
CA SER A 415 -7.85 -7.20 10.01
C SER A 415 -6.35 -7.39 10.17
N PHE A 416 -5.70 -6.66 11.10
CA PHE A 416 -4.29 -6.88 11.39
C PHE A 416 -4.02 -8.27 11.96
N GLY A 417 -4.91 -8.78 12.82
CA GLY A 417 -4.84 -10.15 13.33
C GLY A 417 -4.91 -11.19 12.20
N ALA A 418 -5.85 -11.02 11.28
CA ALA A 418 -6.00 -11.91 10.12
C ALA A 418 -4.76 -11.88 9.20
N VAL A 419 -4.18 -10.71 8.96
CA VAL A 419 -2.94 -10.55 8.18
C VAL A 419 -1.77 -11.17 8.94
N ALA A 420 -1.63 -10.89 10.23
CA ALA A 420 -0.58 -11.48 11.06
C ALA A 420 -0.64 -13.01 11.06
N LEU A 421 -1.84 -13.58 11.20
CA LEU A 421 -2.05 -15.04 11.12
C LEU A 421 -1.75 -15.61 9.73
N LYS A 422 -2.07 -14.88 8.65
CA LYS A 422 -1.72 -15.32 7.28
C LYS A 422 -0.21 -15.30 7.04
N ILE A 423 0.47 -14.23 7.47
CA ILE A 423 1.92 -14.09 7.32
C ILE A 423 2.65 -15.09 8.20
N ALA A 424 2.13 -15.35 9.40
CA ALA A 424 2.74 -16.23 10.39
C ALA A 424 2.52 -17.73 10.12
N ARG A 425 1.75 -18.12 9.11
CA ARG A 425 1.54 -19.52 8.75
C ARG A 425 2.84 -20.12 8.23
N THR A 426 3.56 -20.79 9.13
CA THR A 426 4.64 -21.71 8.82
C THR A 426 4.03 -23.01 8.34
N ARG A 427 4.60 -23.61 7.30
CA ARG A 427 4.28 -24.99 6.90
C ARG A 427 5.55 -25.79 6.94
N ALA A 428 5.54 -26.88 7.68
CA ALA A 428 6.59 -27.88 7.69
C ALA A 428 6.09 -29.14 6.97
N LEU A 429 6.70 -29.46 5.83
CA LEU A 429 6.37 -30.66 5.07
C LEU A 429 7.44 -31.71 5.30
N VAL A 430 7.04 -32.83 5.86
CA VAL A 430 7.93 -33.99 6.12
C VAL A 430 7.88 -34.93 4.95
N HIS A 431 9.00 -35.06 4.23
CA HIS A 431 9.19 -36.04 3.16
C HIS A 431 9.92 -37.27 3.77
N ARG A 432 9.15 -38.33 3.90
CA ARG A 432 9.67 -39.60 4.44
C ARG A 432 10.43 -40.34 3.35
N SER A 433 11.70 -40.61 3.57
CA SER A 433 12.46 -41.49 2.67
C SER A 433 12.04 -42.97 2.88
N LYS A 434 11.82 -43.67 1.76
CA LYS A 434 11.65 -45.15 1.74
C LYS A 434 12.95 -45.87 1.46
N ASP A 435 14.00 -45.15 1.08
CA ASP A 435 15.34 -45.73 0.82
C ASP A 435 16.15 -45.69 2.13
N PRO A 436 16.62 -46.83 2.64
CA PRO A 436 17.40 -46.90 3.88
C PRO A 436 18.65 -46.04 3.89
N LEU A 437 19.14 -45.63 2.72
CA LEU A 437 20.36 -44.85 2.56
C LEU A 437 20.09 -43.34 2.32
N ALA A 438 18.82 -42.91 2.23
CA ALA A 438 18.49 -41.52 1.98
C ALA A 438 17.86 -40.85 3.22
N PRO A 439 18.29 -39.61 3.59
CA PRO A 439 17.80 -38.96 4.79
C PRO A 439 16.32 -38.52 4.61
N HIS A 440 15.63 -38.42 5.74
CA HIS A 440 14.32 -37.73 5.78
C HIS A 440 14.52 -36.23 5.52
N GLN A 441 13.61 -35.61 4.78
CA GLN A 441 13.69 -34.18 4.49
C GLN A 441 12.49 -33.46 5.11
N VAL A 442 12.75 -32.32 5.77
CA VAL A 442 11.73 -31.40 6.23
C VAL A 442 11.91 -30.07 5.49
N SER A 443 10.92 -29.71 4.71
CA SER A 443 10.92 -28.43 4.00
C SER A 443 10.04 -27.43 4.72
N PHE A 444 10.60 -26.28 5.10
CA PHE A 444 9.87 -25.17 5.70
C PHE A 444 9.49 -24.13 4.66
N SER A 445 8.27 -23.63 4.74
CA SER A 445 7.81 -22.47 3.99
C SER A 445 7.12 -21.45 4.90
N GLY A 446 7.46 -20.17 4.73
CA GLY A 446 6.98 -19.09 5.57
C GLY A 446 7.89 -18.75 6.76
N PRO A 447 7.50 -17.77 7.59
CA PRO A 447 8.29 -17.30 8.71
C PRO A 447 8.20 -18.26 9.89
N ILE A 448 9.30 -18.62 10.52
CA ILE A 448 9.33 -19.40 11.76
C ILE A 448 9.37 -18.41 12.94
N THR A 449 8.20 -18.14 13.54
CA THR A 449 8.03 -17.22 14.66
C THR A 449 7.37 -17.94 15.85
N PHE A 450 7.15 -17.21 16.95
CA PHE A 450 6.39 -17.74 18.10
C PHE A 450 5.02 -18.34 17.72
N LEU A 451 4.41 -17.86 16.61
CA LEU A 451 3.15 -18.41 16.08
C LEU A 451 3.31 -19.79 15.40
N ALA A 452 4.53 -20.18 15.06
CA ALA A 452 4.83 -21.49 14.52
C ALA A 452 4.97 -22.58 15.59
N ALA A 453 4.78 -22.25 16.87
CA ALA A 453 4.99 -23.21 17.98
C ALA A 453 4.15 -24.48 17.83
N LEU A 454 2.89 -24.36 17.40
CA LEU A 454 2.00 -25.51 17.17
C LEU A 454 2.49 -26.39 16.01
N GLU A 455 2.93 -25.79 14.91
CA GLU A 455 3.48 -26.50 13.75
C GLU A 455 4.80 -27.22 14.08
N LEU A 456 5.66 -26.57 14.87
CA LEU A 456 6.91 -27.18 15.35
C LEU A 456 6.65 -28.32 16.32
N GLU A 457 5.63 -28.25 17.16
CA GLU A 457 5.22 -29.35 18.05
C GLU A 457 4.63 -30.53 17.26
N GLN A 458 3.84 -30.26 16.22
CA GLN A 458 3.36 -31.28 15.29
C GLN A 458 4.54 -31.93 14.54
N LEU A 459 5.47 -31.12 14.05
CA LEU A 459 6.70 -31.61 13.42
C LEU A 459 7.49 -32.50 14.36
N ARG A 460 7.67 -32.08 15.61
CA ARG A 460 8.33 -32.88 16.65
C ARG A 460 7.66 -34.25 16.83
N THR A 461 6.34 -34.29 16.88
CA THR A 461 5.55 -35.52 16.99
C THR A 461 5.70 -36.38 15.73
N GLU A 462 5.73 -35.83 14.54
CA GLU A 462 5.93 -36.53 13.27
C GLU A 462 7.36 -37.10 13.17
N LEU A 463 8.37 -36.32 13.53
CA LEU A 463 9.76 -36.76 13.56
C LEU A 463 9.99 -37.86 14.59
N GLY A 464 9.23 -37.84 15.70
CA GLY A 464 9.26 -38.92 16.72
C GLY A 464 8.86 -40.28 16.19
N LYS A 465 8.08 -40.36 15.10
CA LYS A 465 7.60 -41.59 14.46
C LYS A 465 8.55 -42.11 13.36
N LEU A 466 9.58 -41.33 13.00
CA LEU A 466 10.50 -41.69 11.93
C LEU A 466 11.69 -42.52 12.47
N ASP A 467 12.23 -43.36 11.59
CA ASP A 467 13.41 -44.15 11.88
C ASP A 467 14.64 -43.24 11.96
N PRO A 468 15.32 -43.24 13.09
CA PRO A 468 16.42 -42.34 13.32
C PRO A 468 17.70 -42.66 12.52
N GLU A 469 17.88 -43.86 11.97
CA GLU A 469 19.10 -44.24 11.23
C GLU A 469 19.29 -43.46 9.90
N HIS A 470 18.19 -42.88 9.34
CA HIS A 470 18.21 -42.23 8.02
C HIS A 470 18.81 -40.82 8.00
N GLY A 471 19.06 -40.21 9.14
CA GLY A 471 19.44 -38.79 9.19
C GLY A 471 18.30 -37.83 8.83
N LEU A 472 18.50 -36.54 9.05
CA LEU A 472 17.51 -35.49 8.82
C LEU A 472 18.10 -34.31 8.04
N VAL A 473 17.45 -33.89 6.97
CA VAL A 473 17.77 -32.66 6.23
C VAL A 473 16.67 -31.64 6.44
N LEU A 474 17.00 -30.48 7.00
CA LEU A 474 16.08 -29.32 7.10
C LEU A 474 16.32 -28.35 5.99
N ASP A 475 15.33 -28.17 5.13
CA ASP A 475 15.34 -27.17 4.07
C ASP A 475 14.75 -25.84 4.57
N LEU A 476 15.64 -24.86 4.81
CA LEU A 476 15.31 -23.53 5.32
C LEU A 476 15.40 -22.45 4.23
N ARG A 477 15.55 -22.81 2.96
CA ARG A 477 15.70 -21.85 1.85
C ARG A 477 14.53 -20.88 1.71
N ASN A 478 13.32 -21.33 2.06
CA ASN A 478 12.10 -20.55 1.98
C ASN A 478 11.70 -19.89 3.33
N VAL A 479 12.57 -19.90 4.33
CA VAL A 479 12.39 -19.24 5.61
C VAL A 479 12.95 -17.84 5.52
N VAL A 480 12.06 -16.83 5.40
CA VAL A 480 12.45 -15.43 5.26
C VAL A 480 12.68 -14.77 6.62
N VAL A 481 11.90 -15.17 7.63
CA VAL A 481 11.94 -14.58 8.97
C VAL A 481 12.03 -15.70 10.00
N LEU A 482 12.96 -15.54 10.94
CA LEU A 482 13.09 -16.39 12.13
C LEU A 482 13.15 -15.46 13.34
N ASP A 483 12.22 -15.58 14.32
CA ASP A 483 12.33 -14.84 15.57
C ASP A 483 13.05 -15.66 16.66
N GLY A 484 13.30 -15.05 17.82
CA GLY A 484 14.02 -15.73 18.91
C GLY A 484 13.30 -16.96 19.42
N ASN A 485 11.97 -16.92 19.56
CA ASN A 485 11.16 -18.04 20.05
C ASN A 485 11.12 -19.19 19.03
N GLY A 486 10.96 -18.86 17.74
CA GLY A 486 11.01 -19.83 16.64
C GLY A 486 12.36 -20.49 16.52
N ALA A 487 13.46 -19.74 16.72
CA ALA A 487 14.81 -20.28 16.74
C ALA A 487 15.01 -21.27 17.89
N LEU A 488 14.64 -20.91 19.11
CA LEU A 488 14.74 -21.79 20.28
C LEU A 488 13.88 -23.06 20.11
N ALA A 489 12.65 -22.92 19.61
CA ALA A 489 11.79 -24.07 19.37
C ALA A 489 12.35 -25.00 18.29
N LEU A 490 12.92 -24.45 17.22
CA LEU A 490 13.56 -25.25 16.16
C LEU A 490 14.81 -25.96 16.68
N VAL A 491 15.67 -25.27 17.45
CA VAL A 491 16.85 -25.86 18.08
C VAL A 491 16.44 -27.05 18.97
N LYS A 492 15.39 -26.90 19.78
CA LYS A 492 14.88 -27.98 20.62
C LYS A 492 14.45 -29.21 19.81
N VAL A 493 13.77 -29.04 18.69
CA VAL A 493 13.38 -30.13 17.79
C VAL A 493 14.62 -30.81 17.22
N LEU A 494 15.66 -30.05 16.88
CA LEU A 494 16.92 -30.56 16.36
C LEU A 494 17.71 -31.36 17.41
N ASP A 495 17.78 -30.86 18.64
CA ASP A 495 18.48 -31.51 19.73
C ASP A 495 17.84 -32.85 20.12
N GLU A 496 16.50 -32.90 20.12
CA GLU A 496 15.79 -34.17 20.36
C GLU A 496 16.01 -35.17 19.24
N TRP A 497 16.07 -34.75 17.98
CA TRP A 497 16.43 -35.64 16.87
C TRP A 497 17.87 -36.11 16.98
N ARG A 498 18.82 -35.23 17.29
CA ARG A 498 20.23 -35.55 17.47
C ARG A 498 20.50 -36.53 18.62
N ALA A 499 19.77 -36.35 19.72
CA ALA A 499 19.86 -37.28 20.85
C ALA A 499 19.54 -38.72 20.43
N ARG A 500 18.80 -38.93 19.34
CA ARG A 500 18.44 -40.25 18.80
C ARG A 500 19.41 -40.77 17.74
N THR A 501 19.98 -39.91 16.89
CA THR A 501 20.73 -40.33 15.68
C THR A 501 22.02 -39.59 15.41
N GLY A 502 22.21 -38.41 15.95
CA GLY A 502 23.40 -37.60 15.76
C GLY A 502 23.59 -36.94 14.37
N ARG A 503 22.74 -37.19 13.38
CA ARG A 503 22.90 -36.65 12.00
C ARG A 503 21.77 -35.68 11.61
N VAL A 504 22.10 -34.38 11.46
CA VAL A 504 21.19 -33.33 10.95
C VAL A 504 21.98 -32.46 10.01
N ALA A 505 21.43 -32.18 8.84
CA ALA A 505 21.96 -31.19 7.89
C ALA A 505 20.99 -30.07 7.65
N LEU A 506 21.47 -28.81 7.56
CA LEU A 506 20.70 -27.64 7.25
C LEU A 506 20.93 -27.22 5.80
N LEU A 507 19.87 -27.09 5.01
CA LEU A 507 19.95 -26.69 3.61
C LEU A 507 19.58 -25.23 3.45
N GLY A 508 20.54 -24.40 3.01
CA GLY A 508 20.36 -23.05 2.47
C GLY A 508 19.69 -22.01 3.35
N PRO A 509 19.91 -21.91 4.68
CA PRO A 509 19.34 -20.84 5.47
C PRO A 509 19.88 -19.48 5.02
N ALA A 510 19.01 -18.45 4.93
CA ALA A 510 19.44 -17.08 4.74
C ALA A 510 20.40 -16.63 5.87
N VAL A 511 21.33 -15.71 5.59
CA VAL A 511 22.37 -15.28 6.55
C VAL A 511 21.75 -14.85 7.89
N ALA A 512 20.67 -14.06 7.87
CA ALA A 512 19.97 -13.63 9.07
C ALA A 512 19.29 -14.77 9.85
N VAL A 513 18.80 -15.79 9.17
CA VAL A 513 18.22 -17.01 9.78
C VAL A 513 19.31 -17.83 10.44
N ARG A 514 20.43 -18.00 9.76
CA ARG A 514 21.61 -18.72 10.26
C ARG A 514 22.18 -18.06 11.53
N GLU A 515 22.38 -16.74 11.50
CA GLU A 515 22.90 -16.03 12.68
C GLU A 515 22.00 -16.18 13.91
N LYS A 516 20.69 -16.17 13.72
CA LYS A 516 19.75 -16.34 14.83
C LYS A 516 19.73 -17.77 15.36
N LEU A 517 19.83 -18.76 14.49
CA LEU A 517 19.99 -20.16 14.93
C LEU A 517 21.27 -20.35 15.73
N LEU A 518 22.39 -19.76 15.28
CA LEU A 518 23.66 -19.79 16.00
C LEU A 518 23.61 -19.17 17.39
N ARG A 519 22.87 -18.06 17.52
CA ARG A 519 22.70 -17.38 18.82
C ARG A 519 21.74 -18.12 19.75
N ALA A 520 20.81 -18.89 19.21
CA ALA A 520 19.85 -19.67 19.98
C ALA A 520 20.41 -21.01 20.46
N ASP A 521 21.51 -21.50 19.85
CA ASP A 521 22.18 -22.74 20.22
C ASP A 521 23.22 -22.48 21.33
N GLU A 522 22.86 -22.78 22.58
CA GLU A 522 23.74 -22.63 23.73
C GLU A 522 24.97 -23.58 23.69
N THR A 523 24.89 -24.63 22.90
CA THR A 523 26.00 -25.52 22.65
C THR A 523 26.44 -25.40 21.19
N PRO A 524 27.66 -24.90 20.88
CA PRO A 524 28.12 -24.68 19.51
C PRO A 524 28.23 -25.93 18.65
N ARG A 525 27.49 -27.00 18.99
CA ARG A 525 27.44 -28.29 18.33
C ARG A 525 26.63 -28.29 17.02
N LEU A 526 25.73 -27.34 16.81
CA LEU A 526 24.96 -27.21 15.56
C LEU A 526 25.83 -26.95 14.32
N LEU A 527 27.08 -26.55 14.52
CA LEU A 527 27.97 -26.13 13.44
C LEU A 527 29.35 -26.79 13.40
N ALA A 528 29.74 -27.46 14.47
CA ALA A 528 31.07 -28.09 14.50
C ALA A 528 31.14 -29.33 13.60
N ASN A 529 30.01 -30.00 13.37
CA ASN A 529 29.97 -31.25 12.58
C ASN A 529 29.11 -31.13 11.28
N ASP A 530 28.30 -30.08 11.11
CA ASP A 530 27.31 -30.02 10.02
C ASP A 530 27.58 -28.94 8.98
N ILE A 531 28.55 -28.04 9.19
CA ILE A 531 28.98 -27.08 8.22
C ILE A 531 30.50 -26.98 8.27
N SER A 532 31.15 -27.38 7.19
CA SER A 532 32.60 -27.15 7.04
C SER A 532 32.90 -25.67 7.31
N THR A 533 33.84 -25.42 8.21
CA THR A 533 34.31 -24.08 8.64
C THR A 533 35.02 -23.28 7.52
N GLY A 534 34.61 -23.46 6.29
CA GLY A 534 35.01 -22.62 5.18
C GLY A 534 34.31 -21.25 5.31
N THR A 535 35.12 -20.18 5.40
CA THR A 535 34.78 -18.76 5.45
C THR A 535 33.43 -18.38 4.86
N LEU A 536 32.73 -17.41 5.44
CA LEU A 536 31.42 -16.83 5.05
C LEU A 536 31.18 -16.64 3.52
N LYS A 537 32.23 -16.66 2.72
CA LYS A 537 32.18 -16.59 1.24
C LYS A 537 31.79 -17.90 0.56
N SER A 538 31.95 -19.05 1.20
CA SER A 538 31.58 -20.36 0.65
C SER A 538 30.19 -20.84 1.07
N ALA A 539 29.56 -20.24 2.07
CA ALA A 539 28.27 -20.67 2.59
C ALA A 539 27.05 -20.34 1.69
N VAL A 540 27.19 -19.42 0.74
CA VAL A 540 26.19 -19.17 -0.33
C VAL A 540 26.33 -20.23 -1.42
N ALA A 541 27.47 -20.91 -1.47
CA ALA A 541 27.83 -21.97 -2.39
C ALA A 541 28.06 -23.31 -1.68
N ALA A 542 27.41 -23.59 -0.55
CA ALA A 542 27.29 -24.95 -0.05
C ALA A 542 26.51 -25.74 -1.10
N ASN A 543 27.23 -26.09 -2.11
CA ASN A 543 26.81 -26.84 -3.27
C ASN A 543 26.47 -28.25 -2.85
N ASP A 544 25.65 -28.86 -3.64
CA ASP A 544 25.34 -30.28 -3.69
C ASP A 544 26.54 -31.20 -3.44
N ARG A 545 27.79 -30.78 -3.66
CA ARG A 545 29.02 -31.53 -3.37
C ARG A 545 29.29 -31.77 -1.89
N GLU A 546 29.05 -30.79 -1.00
CA GLU A 546 29.19 -31.00 0.44
C GLU A 546 28.09 -31.92 0.98
N LEU A 547 26.89 -31.85 0.38
CA LEU A 547 25.82 -32.79 0.69
C LEU A 547 26.17 -34.22 0.18
N ASP A 548 26.81 -34.31 -0.98
CA ASP A 548 27.28 -35.56 -1.56
C ASP A 548 28.42 -36.19 -0.72
N ASP A 549 29.32 -35.39 -0.18
CA ASP A 549 30.40 -35.84 0.73
C ASP A 549 29.84 -36.34 2.09
N ILE A 550 28.79 -35.68 2.60
CA ILE A 550 28.10 -36.06 3.84
C ILE A 550 27.25 -37.34 3.63
N LEU A 551 26.64 -37.49 2.46
CA LEU A 551 25.73 -38.58 2.13
C LEU A 551 26.44 -39.77 1.40
N GLY A 552 27.70 -39.59 1.00
CA GLY A 552 28.53 -40.61 0.37
C GLY A 552 28.09 -41.10 -1.01
N LYS A 553 27.26 -40.31 -1.76
CA LYS A 553 26.78 -40.66 -3.11
C LYS A 553 26.49 -39.45 -4.00
N PRO A 554 26.73 -39.51 -5.33
CA PRO A 554 26.45 -38.41 -6.26
C PRO A 554 24.99 -38.03 -6.35
N CYS A 555 24.73 -36.72 -6.42
CA CYS A 555 23.44 -36.05 -6.31
C CYS A 555 22.43 -36.26 -7.45
N VAL A 556 22.67 -37.21 -8.36
CA VAL A 556 21.80 -37.46 -9.53
C VAL A 556 20.35 -37.81 -9.15
N ARG A 557 20.13 -38.40 -7.97
CA ARG A 557 18.79 -38.81 -7.50
C ARG A 557 17.96 -37.66 -6.93
N LEU A 558 18.57 -36.54 -6.52
CA LEU A 558 17.85 -35.39 -5.94
C LEU A 558 17.46 -34.31 -6.98
N ALA A 559 18.09 -34.30 -8.16
CA ALA A 559 17.83 -33.29 -9.20
C ALA A 559 16.37 -33.33 -9.70
N ARG A 560 15.83 -34.53 -9.98
CA ARG A 560 14.44 -34.67 -10.47
C ARG A 560 13.39 -34.26 -9.46
N PRO A 561 13.41 -34.64 -8.19
CA PRO A 561 12.49 -34.15 -7.17
C PRO A 561 12.55 -32.64 -6.98
N ARG A 562 13.74 -32.03 -7.03
CA ARG A 562 13.92 -30.56 -6.96
C ARG A 562 13.26 -29.84 -8.14
N LEU A 563 13.45 -30.34 -9.36
CA LEU A 563 12.84 -29.79 -10.55
C LEU A 563 11.30 -29.91 -10.48
N LEU A 564 10.78 -31.04 -10.04
CA LEU A 564 9.34 -31.23 -9.88
C LEU A 564 8.74 -30.32 -8.80
N ALA A 565 9.44 -30.13 -7.68
CA ALA A 565 9.03 -29.18 -6.65
C ALA A 565 9.04 -27.75 -7.16
N GLY A 566 10.02 -27.38 -8.00
CA GLY A 566 10.07 -26.08 -8.69
C GLY A 566 8.89 -25.87 -9.62
N ILE A 567 8.53 -26.89 -10.40
CA ILE A 567 7.35 -26.85 -11.28
C ILE A 567 6.06 -26.69 -10.48
N THR A 568 5.91 -27.41 -9.36
CA THR A 568 4.73 -27.28 -8.49
C THR A 568 4.64 -25.87 -7.93
N ARG A 569 5.74 -25.31 -7.43
CA ARG A 569 5.80 -23.94 -6.93
C ARG A 569 5.47 -22.92 -8.02
N PHE A 570 5.98 -23.08 -9.22
CA PHE A 570 5.64 -22.22 -10.36
C PHE A 570 4.12 -22.24 -10.62
N ARG A 571 3.51 -23.43 -10.64
CA ARG A 571 2.07 -23.57 -10.89
C ARG A 571 1.21 -22.97 -9.79
N GLU A 572 1.59 -23.12 -8.53
CA GLU A 572 0.79 -22.72 -7.38
C GLU A 572 0.99 -21.27 -6.96
N GLU A 573 2.22 -20.75 -7.07
CA GLU A 573 2.58 -19.45 -6.53
C GLU A 573 2.83 -18.39 -7.60
N MET A 574 3.44 -18.78 -8.74
CA MET A 574 3.93 -17.81 -9.73
C MET A 574 3.04 -17.69 -10.97
N ARG A 575 2.39 -18.78 -11.38
CA ARG A 575 1.61 -18.81 -12.61
C ARG A 575 0.59 -17.67 -12.69
N GLY A 576 -0.17 -17.42 -11.63
CA GLY A 576 -1.18 -16.38 -11.61
C GLY A 576 -0.65 -14.95 -11.85
N HIS A 577 0.63 -14.70 -11.51
CA HIS A 577 1.30 -13.42 -11.77
C HIS A 577 1.71 -13.25 -13.23
N TYR A 578 1.92 -14.37 -13.92
CA TYR A 578 2.43 -14.39 -15.30
C TYR A 578 1.38 -14.79 -16.35
N ASP A 579 0.17 -15.21 -15.96
CA ASP A 579 -0.86 -15.68 -16.89
C ASP A 579 -1.18 -14.63 -17.96
N SER A 580 -1.33 -13.35 -17.61
CA SER A 580 -1.61 -12.28 -18.57
C SER A 580 -0.41 -11.97 -19.48
N LEU A 581 0.81 -12.02 -18.95
CA LEU A 581 2.04 -11.82 -19.70
C LEU A 581 2.24 -12.96 -20.71
N PHE A 582 2.14 -14.20 -20.28
CA PHE A 582 2.30 -15.35 -21.18
C PHE A 582 1.18 -15.47 -22.20
N ALA A 583 -0.05 -15.02 -21.89
CA ALA A 583 -1.13 -14.93 -22.87
C ALA A 583 -0.77 -13.97 -24.01
N GLN A 584 -0.12 -12.83 -23.70
CA GLN A 584 0.38 -11.88 -24.73
C GLN A 584 1.58 -12.44 -25.51
N LEU A 585 2.47 -13.17 -24.84
CA LEU A 585 3.66 -13.75 -25.46
C LEU A 585 3.37 -15.01 -26.26
N ALA A 586 2.19 -15.62 -26.11
CA ALA A 586 1.81 -16.82 -26.83
C ALA A 586 1.68 -16.59 -28.36
N ASP A 587 1.29 -15.37 -28.74
CA ASP A 587 1.11 -15.00 -30.17
C ASP A 587 2.39 -14.52 -30.84
N GLY A 588 3.48 -14.31 -30.08
CA GLY A 588 4.77 -13.89 -30.62
C GLY A 588 5.73 -13.33 -29.55
N GLN A 589 6.98 -13.11 -29.96
CA GLN A 589 7.98 -12.50 -29.09
C GLN A 589 8.59 -11.26 -29.77
N HIS A 590 8.82 -10.22 -28.98
CA HIS A 590 9.42 -8.97 -29.43
C HIS A 590 10.51 -8.49 -28.45
N PRO A 591 11.58 -9.28 -28.25
CA PRO A 591 12.64 -8.91 -27.34
C PRO A 591 13.36 -7.67 -27.86
N HIS A 592 13.59 -6.69 -27.01
CA HIS A 592 14.34 -5.48 -27.38
C HIS A 592 15.86 -5.70 -27.36
N THR A 593 16.34 -6.71 -26.60
CA THR A 593 17.77 -6.94 -26.37
C THR A 593 18.14 -8.40 -26.60
N MET A 594 19.21 -8.62 -27.34
CA MET A 594 19.91 -9.90 -27.42
C MET A 594 20.99 -9.92 -26.33
N PHE A 595 20.96 -10.94 -25.47
CA PHE A 595 21.92 -11.11 -24.39
C PHE A 595 22.77 -12.37 -24.63
N ILE A 596 24.01 -12.21 -25.00
CA ILE A 596 24.97 -13.29 -25.26
C ILE A 596 25.84 -13.46 -24.03
N THR A 597 25.81 -14.64 -23.38
CA THR A 597 26.61 -14.90 -22.19
C THR A 597 27.07 -16.34 -22.09
N CYS A 598 27.92 -16.61 -21.08
CA CYS A 598 28.42 -17.95 -20.84
C CYS A 598 27.31 -18.93 -20.43
N ALA A 599 27.48 -20.22 -20.81
CA ALA A 599 26.63 -21.31 -20.35
C ALA A 599 26.82 -21.65 -18.86
N ASP A 600 27.70 -20.97 -18.14
CA ASP A 600 27.97 -21.16 -16.70
C ASP A 600 26.67 -21.02 -15.89
N SER A 601 26.43 -22.01 -15.01
CA SER A 601 25.19 -22.09 -14.22
C SER A 601 25.03 -20.97 -13.17
N ARG A 602 26.09 -20.23 -12.89
CA ARG A 602 26.10 -19.11 -11.92
C ARG A 602 25.62 -17.78 -12.58
N ILE A 603 25.46 -17.78 -13.90
CA ILE A 603 25.03 -16.60 -14.64
C ILE A 603 23.58 -16.78 -15.09
N ASP A 604 22.69 -15.96 -14.60
CA ASP A 604 21.30 -15.89 -15.04
C ASP A 604 21.01 -14.45 -15.54
N PRO A 605 20.90 -14.24 -16.87
CA PRO A 605 20.68 -12.92 -17.44
C PRO A 605 19.45 -12.21 -16.89
N SER A 606 18.34 -12.91 -16.75
CA SER A 606 17.10 -12.32 -16.26
C SER A 606 17.22 -11.85 -14.82
N LEU A 607 17.89 -12.65 -13.97
CA LEU A 607 18.15 -12.27 -12.59
C LEU A 607 19.10 -11.07 -12.49
N LEU A 608 20.17 -11.04 -13.33
CA LEU A 608 21.19 -9.99 -13.27
C LEU A 608 20.64 -8.60 -13.58
N ILE A 609 19.70 -8.50 -14.50
CA ILE A 609 19.16 -7.20 -14.95
C ILE A 609 17.70 -6.99 -14.64
N GLY A 610 17.06 -7.92 -13.89
CA GLY A 610 15.64 -7.81 -13.51
C GLY A 610 14.68 -7.91 -14.71
N ALA A 611 15.05 -8.65 -15.76
CA ALA A 611 14.26 -8.76 -16.98
C ALA A 611 13.10 -9.76 -16.80
N HIS A 612 11.96 -9.44 -17.43
CA HIS A 612 10.79 -10.33 -17.48
C HIS A 612 10.86 -11.29 -18.67
N PRO A 613 10.08 -12.39 -18.65
CA PRO A 613 9.92 -13.24 -19.81
C PRO A 613 9.47 -12.43 -21.03
N GLY A 614 10.17 -12.60 -22.17
CA GLY A 614 9.91 -11.86 -23.41
C GLY A 614 10.83 -10.66 -23.66
N ASP A 615 11.50 -10.12 -22.63
CA ASP A 615 12.36 -8.93 -22.77
C ASP A 615 13.69 -9.24 -23.48
N LEU A 616 14.23 -10.44 -23.24
CA LEU A 616 15.56 -10.84 -23.73
C LEU A 616 15.47 -12.01 -24.71
N PHE A 617 16.22 -11.89 -25.81
CA PHE A 617 16.63 -13.01 -26.64
C PHE A 617 17.99 -13.51 -26.17
N THR A 618 17.98 -14.55 -25.33
CA THR A 618 19.19 -15.02 -24.64
C THR A 618 19.94 -16.08 -25.43
N VAL A 619 21.22 -15.86 -25.66
CA VAL A 619 22.14 -16.83 -26.27
C VAL A 619 23.17 -17.27 -25.24
N ARG A 620 23.21 -18.58 -24.97
CA ARG A 620 24.13 -19.19 -24.00
C ARG A 620 25.24 -19.92 -24.75
N ALA A 621 26.43 -19.34 -24.84
CA ALA A 621 27.60 -19.90 -25.50
C ALA A 621 28.72 -20.17 -24.49
N ILE A 622 29.47 -21.26 -24.65
CA ILE A 622 30.62 -21.56 -23.77
C ILE A 622 31.64 -20.42 -23.87
N GLY A 623 31.99 -19.79 -22.75
CA GLY A 623 32.91 -18.65 -22.67
C GLY A 623 32.32 -17.33 -23.20
N ALA A 624 31.02 -17.25 -23.46
CA ALA A 624 30.34 -16.13 -24.12
C ALA A 624 30.98 -15.78 -25.51
N LEU A 625 31.52 -16.78 -26.20
CA LEU A 625 32.21 -16.61 -27.46
C LEU A 625 31.21 -16.45 -28.63
N VAL A 626 31.53 -15.56 -29.55
CA VAL A 626 30.82 -15.33 -30.79
C VAL A 626 31.80 -15.65 -31.93
N ALA A 627 31.42 -16.56 -32.80
CA ALA A 627 32.22 -16.83 -33.99
C ALA A 627 32.09 -15.70 -35.02
N PRO A 628 33.14 -15.38 -35.78
CA PRO A 628 33.03 -14.50 -36.92
C PRO A 628 32.06 -15.03 -37.98
N ALA A 629 31.47 -14.13 -38.79
CA ALA A 629 30.53 -14.49 -39.85
C ALA A 629 31.14 -15.51 -40.83
N GLY A 630 30.38 -16.54 -41.20
CA GLY A 630 30.82 -17.59 -42.10
C GLY A 630 31.71 -18.65 -41.49
N HIS A 631 31.85 -18.70 -40.16
CA HIS A 631 32.65 -19.72 -39.50
C HIS A 631 31.94 -21.08 -39.50
N ALA A 632 32.56 -22.08 -40.15
CA ALA A 632 31.93 -23.37 -40.46
C ALA A 632 31.66 -24.26 -39.22
N VAL A 633 32.34 -24.03 -38.10
CA VAL A 633 32.33 -24.93 -36.92
C VAL A 633 31.39 -24.47 -35.82
N MET A 634 30.94 -23.19 -35.82
CA MET A 634 30.03 -22.62 -34.79
C MET A 634 28.82 -21.93 -35.44
N PRO A 635 27.96 -22.67 -36.15
CA PRO A 635 26.85 -22.07 -36.89
C PRO A 635 25.69 -21.64 -35.98
N GLN A 636 25.59 -22.14 -34.76
CA GLN A 636 24.44 -21.92 -33.86
C GLN A 636 24.41 -20.46 -33.39
N GLU A 637 25.52 -19.91 -32.94
CA GLU A 637 25.61 -18.53 -32.47
C GLU A 637 25.38 -17.55 -33.64
N GLY A 638 25.92 -17.85 -34.83
CA GLY A 638 25.68 -17.08 -36.03
C GLY A 638 24.22 -17.04 -36.46
N ALA A 639 23.58 -18.21 -36.47
CA ALA A 639 22.14 -18.30 -36.75
C ALA A 639 21.27 -17.52 -35.73
N ALA A 640 21.65 -17.57 -34.45
CA ALA A 640 20.95 -16.83 -33.40
C ALA A 640 21.12 -15.30 -33.60
N ILE A 641 22.30 -14.83 -33.99
CA ILE A 641 22.57 -13.40 -34.29
C ILE A 641 21.74 -12.94 -35.48
N GLU A 642 21.75 -13.69 -36.59
CA GLU A 642 20.97 -13.34 -37.77
C GLU A 642 19.47 -13.35 -37.50
N TYR A 643 18.97 -14.32 -36.73
CA TYR A 643 17.56 -14.40 -36.37
C TYR A 643 17.17 -13.23 -35.43
N GLY A 644 17.93 -12.97 -34.38
CA GLY A 644 17.66 -11.90 -33.44
C GLY A 644 17.69 -10.51 -34.07
N VAL A 645 18.69 -10.25 -34.91
CA VAL A 645 18.83 -8.95 -35.59
C VAL A 645 17.91 -8.85 -36.82
N GLY A 646 17.83 -9.91 -37.63
CA GLY A 646 17.11 -9.89 -38.90
C GLY A 646 15.61 -10.10 -38.79
N VAL A 647 15.19 -11.04 -37.93
CA VAL A 647 13.79 -11.46 -37.80
C VAL A 647 13.11 -10.79 -36.61
N LEU A 648 13.74 -10.84 -35.43
CA LEU A 648 13.16 -10.27 -34.21
C LEU A 648 13.35 -8.77 -34.07
N GLY A 649 14.33 -8.19 -34.80
CA GLY A 649 14.56 -6.76 -34.83
C GLY A 649 15.10 -6.19 -33.52
N VAL A 650 15.93 -6.95 -32.78
CA VAL A 650 16.54 -6.44 -31.54
C VAL A 650 17.35 -5.17 -31.82
N ARG A 651 17.29 -4.25 -30.83
CA ARG A 651 17.95 -2.93 -30.94
C ARG A 651 19.26 -2.85 -30.15
N THR A 652 19.51 -3.83 -29.30
CA THR A 652 20.70 -3.89 -28.45
C THR A 652 21.25 -5.30 -28.43
N ILE A 653 22.58 -5.46 -28.59
CA ILE A 653 23.28 -6.70 -28.32
C ILE A 653 24.26 -6.47 -27.18
N ILE A 654 24.14 -7.28 -26.14
CA ILE A 654 25.02 -7.28 -24.98
C ILE A 654 25.81 -8.60 -25.00
N VAL A 655 27.13 -8.52 -25.01
CA VAL A 655 27.99 -9.68 -24.71
C VAL A 655 28.47 -9.56 -23.29
N CYS A 656 28.10 -10.54 -22.44
CA CYS A 656 28.44 -10.52 -21.03
C CYS A 656 29.37 -11.67 -20.67
N GLY A 657 30.64 -11.34 -20.43
CA GLY A 657 31.60 -12.23 -19.80
C GLY A 657 31.50 -12.22 -18.30
N HIS A 658 32.27 -13.09 -17.64
CA HIS A 658 32.26 -13.16 -16.16
C HIS A 658 33.59 -13.59 -15.56
N SER A 659 33.83 -13.22 -14.30
CA SER A 659 35.00 -13.67 -13.55
C SER A 659 34.97 -15.18 -13.29
N LYS A 660 36.13 -15.79 -13.11
CA LYS A 660 36.28 -17.23 -12.85
C LYS A 660 35.60 -18.12 -13.90
N CYS A 661 35.62 -17.72 -15.16
CA CYS A 661 35.06 -18.48 -16.26
C CYS A 661 35.89 -19.74 -16.52
N GLY A 662 35.26 -20.93 -16.36
CA GLY A 662 35.93 -22.21 -16.58
C GLY A 662 36.41 -22.41 -18.02
N ALA A 663 35.64 -21.90 -18.99
CA ALA A 663 36.02 -21.98 -20.41
C ALA A 663 37.29 -21.17 -20.73
N ILE A 664 37.36 -19.93 -20.25
CA ILE A 664 38.55 -19.07 -20.46
C ILE A 664 39.75 -19.61 -19.67
N SER A 665 39.55 -20.16 -18.51
CA SER A 665 40.60 -20.83 -17.75
C SER A 665 41.14 -22.06 -18.49
N ALA A 666 40.29 -22.87 -19.12
CA ALA A 666 40.68 -24.00 -19.95
C ALA A 666 41.45 -23.58 -21.21
N LEU A 667 41.11 -22.47 -21.84
CA LEU A 667 41.86 -21.91 -22.97
C LEU A 667 43.27 -21.44 -22.56
N LYS A 668 43.43 -20.98 -21.32
CA LYS A 668 44.71 -20.55 -20.78
C LYS A 668 45.63 -21.72 -20.45
N ASN A 669 45.07 -22.85 -19.98
CA ASN A 669 45.80 -24.07 -19.62
C ASN A 669 45.15 -25.28 -20.31
N PRO A 670 45.45 -25.60 -21.57
CA PRO A 670 44.73 -26.59 -22.36
C PRO A 670 45.16 -28.01 -22.01
N HIS A 671 44.83 -28.50 -20.81
CA HIS A 671 44.95 -29.91 -20.43
C HIS A 671 43.53 -30.49 -20.33
N LEU A 672 42.94 -30.75 -21.50
CA LEU A 672 41.64 -31.40 -21.60
C LEU A 672 41.80 -32.92 -21.64
N PRO A 673 40.94 -33.67 -20.91
CA PRO A 673 40.87 -35.12 -21.02
C PRO A 673 40.65 -35.54 -22.50
N PRO A 674 41.31 -36.62 -22.96
CA PRO A 674 41.22 -37.06 -24.36
C PRO A 674 39.80 -37.40 -24.84
N GLU A 675 38.91 -37.71 -23.89
CA GLU A 675 37.53 -38.09 -24.15
C GLU A 675 36.65 -36.83 -24.56
N LEU A 676 37.14 -35.64 -24.27
CA LEU A 676 36.40 -34.39 -24.52
C LEU A 676 36.73 -33.80 -25.93
N THR A 677 36.61 -34.61 -26.96
CA THR A 677 37.00 -34.28 -28.35
C THR A 677 36.27 -33.07 -28.89
N THR A 678 34.97 -32.89 -28.61
CA THR A 678 34.17 -31.72 -29.04
C THR A 678 34.62 -30.46 -28.32
N LEU A 679 34.95 -30.54 -27.04
CA LEU A 679 35.45 -29.41 -26.26
C LEU A 679 36.86 -29.02 -26.71
N GLU A 680 37.68 -30.00 -27.09
CA GLU A 680 38.97 -29.74 -27.68
C GLU A 680 38.86 -29.06 -29.06
N LEU A 681 37.94 -29.52 -29.92
CA LEU A 681 37.65 -28.91 -31.19
C LEU A 681 37.18 -27.46 -31.02
N TRP A 682 36.23 -27.22 -30.06
CA TRP A 682 35.80 -25.89 -29.70
C TRP A 682 36.98 -25.01 -29.23
N SER A 683 37.85 -25.52 -28.37
CA SER A 683 39.00 -24.78 -27.85
C SER A 683 39.99 -24.37 -28.99
N ARG A 684 40.21 -25.22 -29.97
CA ARG A 684 41.02 -24.92 -31.13
C ARG A 684 40.43 -23.84 -32.05
N HIS A 685 39.11 -23.79 -32.14
CA HIS A 685 38.39 -22.82 -32.98
C HIS A 685 38.05 -21.51 -32.23
N ALA A 686 37.93 -21.57 -30.91
CA ALA A 686 37.91 -20.36 -30.04
C ALA A 686 39.24 -19.58 -30.10
N VAL A 687 40.23 -20.11 -30.80
CA VAL A 687 41.67 -19.79 -30.79
C VAL A 687 42.04 -18.52 -31.54
N GLY A 688 41.14 -17.88 -32.29
CA GLY A 688 41.43 -16.47 -32.58
C GLY A 688 41.69 -15.67 -31.27
N ALA A 689 41.16 -16.18 -30.16
CA ALA A 689 41.37 -15.68 -28.80
C ALA A 689 42.50 -16.38 -28.03
N ALA A 690 42.92 -17.62 -28.36
CA ALA A 690 43.79 -18.42 -27.46
C ALA A 690 45.24 -17.93 -27.40
N GLY A 691 45.77 -17.40 -28.47
CA GLY A 691 47.10 -16.77 -28.48
C GLY A 691 47.14 -15.53 -27.57
N GLU A 692 46.06 -14.76 -27.55
CA GLU A 692 45.91 -13.60 -26.68
C GLU A 692 45.65 -14.01 -25.22
N VAL A 693 44.79 -15.02 -24.96
CA VAL A 693 44.46 -15.51 -23.62
C VAL A 693 45.70 -15.94 -22.84
N ALA A 694 46.67 -16.56 -23.51
CA ALA A 694 47.91 -17.01 -22.86
C ALA A 694 48.79 -15.83 -22.37
N SER A 695 48.67 -14.64 -22.98
CA SER A 695 49.48 -13.46 -22.64
C SER A 695 49.03 -12.73 -21.37
N PHE A 696 47.78 -12.92 -20.93
CA PHE A 696 47.25 -12.23 -19.74
C PHE A 696 47.73 -12.87 -18.43
N ALA A 697 47.96 -12.04 -17.40
CA ALA A 697 48.41 -12.52 -16.11
C ALA A 697 47.37 -13.43 -15.40
N THR A 698 46.09 -13.04 -15.45
CA THR A 698 45.01 -13.79 -14.83
C THR A 698 43.97 -14.25 -15.85
N ALA A 699 43.20 -15.30 -15.51
CA ALA A 699 42.08 -15.75 -16.35
C ALA A 699 40.94 -14.70 -16.41
N ASP A 700 40.77 -13.89 -15.36
CA ASP A 700 39.76 -12.84 -15.32
C ASP A 700 40.12 -11.67 -16.23
N ASP A 701 41.39 -11.28 -16.33
CA ASP A 701 41.85 -10.27 -17.30
C ASP A 701 41.68 -10.76 -18.74
N ALA A 702 42.02 -12.03 -18.99
CA ALA A 702 41.77 -12.66 -20.28
C ALA A 702 40.26 -12.68 -20.60
N ALA A 703 39.39 -13.01 -19.64
CA ALA A 703 37.94 -13.04 -19.85
C ALA A 703 37.38 -11.65 -20.20
N ARG A 704 37.90 -10.57 -19.58
CA ARG A 704 37.54 -9.18 -19.92
C ARG A 704 37.95 -8.84 -21.36
N ALA A 705 39.17 -9.10 -21.71
CA ALA A 705 39.69 -8.83 -23.06
C ALA A 705 38.92 -9.62 -24.12
N VAL A 706 38.70 -10.91 -23.89
CA VAL A 706 37.89 -11.77 -24.76
C VAL A 706 36.48 -11.24 -24.95
N THR A 707 35.83 -10.74 -23.89
CA THR A 707 34.46 -10.17 -23.94
C THR A 707 34.42 -8.97 -24.87
N VAL A 708 35.38 -8.04 -24.78
CA VAL A 708 35.48 -6.88 -25.67
C VAL A 708 35.70 -7.31 -27.14
N ARG A 709 36.56 -8.31 -27.38
CA ARG A 709 36.83 -8.85 -28.71
C ARG A 709 35.59 -9.39 -29.41
N GLN A 710 34.58 -9.86 -28.66
CA GLN A 710 33.36 -10.36 -29.28
C GLN A 710 32.58 -9.25 -30.01
N LEU A 711 32.79 -7.97 -29.68
CA LEU A 711 32.21 -6.86 -30.43
C LEU A 711 32.75 -6.79 -31.86
N GLU A 712 34.04 -7.07 -32.05
CA GLU A 712 34.65 -7.13 -33.37
C GLU A 712 34.09 -8.31 -34.17
N ASN A 713 33.94 -9.47 -33.55
CA ASN A 713 33.33 -10.64 -34.17
C ASN A 713 31.88 -10.36 -34.58
N LEU A 714 31.08 -9.67 -33.76
CA LEU A 714 29.73 -9.22 -34.11
C LEU A 714 29.74 -8.29 -35.32
N MET A 715 30.70 -7.38 -35.42
CA MET A 715 30.87 -6.46 -36.57
C MET A 715 31.27 -7.16 -37.88
N SER A 716 31.72 -8.43 -37.83
CA SER A 716 31.96 -9.22 -39.01
C SER A 716 30.68 -9.60 -39.77
N TYR A 717 29.52 -9.66 -39.04
CA TYR A 717 28.23 -9.94 -39.66
C TYR A 717 27.71 -8.73 -40.44
N PRO A 718 27.45 -8.87 -41.77
CA PRO A 718 27.02 -7.75 -42.60
C PRO A 718 25.76 -7.04 -42.08
N LEU A 719 24.79 -7.82 -41.58
CA LEU A 719 23.52 -7.31 -41.02
C LEU A 719 23.74 -6.49 -39.75
N VAL A 720 24.58 -6.96 -38.84
CA VAL A 720 24.93 -6.24 -37.60
C VAL A 720 25.63 -4.93 -37.93
N ARG A 721 26.63 -4.97 -38.83
CA ARG A 721 27.38 -3.80 -39.29
C ARG A 721 26.49 -2.74 -39.91
N ALA A 722 25.57 -3.15 -40.81
CA ALA A 722 24.63 -2.24 -41.45
C ALA A 722 23.73 -1.53 -40.45
N ARG A 723 23.10 -2.26 -39.53
CA ARG A 723 22.20 -1.66 -38.53
C ARG A 723 22.92 -0.88 -37.42
N HIS A 724 24.16 -1.26 -37.12
CA HIS A 724 24.99 -0.48 -36.20
C HIS A 724 25.41 0.86 -36.85
N ALA A 725 25.78 0.84 -38.13
CA ALA A 725 26.13 2.05 -38.86
C ALA A 725 24.95 3.01 -39.07
N SER A 726 23.71 2.50 -39.19
CA SER A 726 22.49 3.33 -39.23
C SER A 726 22.03 3.85 -37.87
N GLY A 727 22.64 3.40 -36.77
CA GLY A 727 22.25 3.76 -35.41
C GLY A 727 21.03 2.98 -34.88
N GLU A 728 20.53 1.99 -35.61
CA GLU A 728 19.40 1.16 -35.22
C GLU A 728 19.78 0.06 -34.21
N LEU A 729 21.07 -0.28 -34.12
CA LEU A 729 21.59 -1.34 -33.26
C LEU A 729 22.76 -0.83 -32.42
N GLN A 730 22.70 -1.08 -31.12
CA GLN A 730 23.77 -0.79 -30.17
C GLN A 730 24.48 -2.08 -29.75
N LEU A 731 25.79 -2.01 -29.55
CA LEU A 731 26.65 -3.13 -29.14
C LEU A 731 27.32 -2.78 -27.81
N HIS A 732 27.23 -3.67 -26.83
CA HIS A 732 27.79 -3.48 -25.49
C HIS A 732 28.60 -4.71 -25.06
N ALA A 733 29.75 -4.48 -24.43
CA ALA A 733 30.53 -5.51 -23.77
C ALA A 733 30.40 -5.30 -22.22
N TRP A 734 29.80 -6.27 -21.59
CA TRP A 734 29.61 -6.27 -20.14
C TRP A 734 30.45 -7.36 -19.48
N PHE A 735 30.78 -7.16 -18.21
CA PHE A 735 31.53 -8.13 -17.43
C PHE A 735 30.93 -8.25 -16.03
N TYR A 736 30.56 -9.47 -15.65
CA TYR A 736 30.00 -9.74 -14.33
C TYR A 736 31.06 -10.31 -13.39
N ASP A 737 31.36 -9.60 -12.31
CA ASP A 737 32.24 -10.07 -11.26
C ASP A 737 31.46 -10.88 -10.23
N LEU A 738 31.61 -12.22 -10.26
CA LEU A 738 30.96 -13.14 -9.34
C LEU A 738 31.35 -12.91 -7.87
N GLY A 739 32.56 -12.39 -7.63
CA GLY A 739 33.05 -12.17 -6.25
C GLY A 739 32.50 -10.90 -5.62
N LYS A 740 32.27 -9.89 -6.44
CA LYS A 740 31.73 -8.58 -6.03
C LYS A 740 30.23 -8.50 -6.21
N VAL A 741 29.63 -9.39 -7.02
CA VAL A 741 28.22 -9.34 -7.44
C VAL A 741 27.92 -8.02 -8.17
N GLU A 742 28.85 -7.58 -9.05
CA GLU A 742 28.76 -6.29 -9.76
C GLU A 742 28.89 -6.49 -11.26
N LEU A 743 28.13 -5.68 -12.02
CA LEU A 743 28.23 -5.57 -13.48
C LEU A 743 29.08 -4.38 -13.87
N PHE A 744 29.94 -4.60 -14.87
CA PHE A 744 30.80 -3.60 -15.45
C PHE A 744 30.51 -3.50 -16.96
N GLU A 745 30.60 -2.30 -17.52
CA GLU A 745 30.48 -2.03 -18.94
C GLU A 745 31.81 -1.48 -19.50
N TRP A 746 32.17 -1.92 -20.70
CA TRP A 746 33.32 -1.44 -21.39
C TRP A 746 33.07 -0.04 -21.96
N ASP A 747 33.87 0.92 -21.54
CA ASP A 747 33.87 2.27 -22.07
C ASP A 747 34.95 2.36 -23.20
N VAL A 748 34.47 2.49 -24.43
CA VAL A 748 35.35 2.59 -25.61
C VAL A 748 36.27 3.81 -25.57
N ARG A 749 35.83 4.92 -24.95
CA ARG A 749 36.62 6.15 -24.85
C ARG A 749 37.73 6.04 -23.83
N ARG A 750 37.43 5.39 -22.69
CA ARG A 750 38.36 5.21 -21.56
C ARG A 750 39.20 3.94 -21.69
N GLN A 751 38.86 3.05 -22.60
CA GLN A 751 39.49 1.72 -22.75
C GLN A 751 39.51 0.95 -21.41
N ALA A 752 38.43 1.03 -20.66
CA ALA A 752 38.30 0.44 -19.31
C ALA A 752 36.89 -0.01 -19.02
N PHE A 753 36.76 -0.99 -18.10
CA PHE A 753 35.48 -1.43 -17.59
C PHE A 753 35.06 -0.52 -16.39
N ASN A 754 33.91 0.11 -16.48
CA ASN A 754 33.31 0.93 -15.43
C ASN A 754 32.11 0.20 -14.81
N VAL A 755 31.87 0.43 -13.50
CA VAL A 755 30.72 -0.17 -12.80
C VAL A 755 29.42 0.39 -13.36
N LEU A 756 28.51 -0.51 -13.75
CA LEU A 756 27.18 -0.13 -14.20
C LEU A 756 26.33 0.34 -13.01
N GLY A 757 25.69 1.51 -13.14
CA GLY A 757 24.80 2.07 -12.11
C GLY A 757 25.49 2.84 -10.98
N ALA A 758 26.81 3.06 -11.04
CA ALA A 758 27.56 3.75 -10.00
C ALA A 758 27.60 5.30 -10.13
N GLU A 759 27.03 5.89 -11.18
CA GLU A 759 27.00 7.36 -11.33
C GLU A 759 25.62 7.97 -11.01
N PRO A 760 25.56 8.98 -10.12
CA PRO A 760 24.32 9.67 -9.77
C PRO A 760 23.86 10.73 -10.79
N ASN A 761 24.39 10.78 -12.02
CA ASN A 761 24.13 11.85 -12.98
C ASN A 761 23.96 11.36 -14.43
N LEU A 762 23.05 10.45 -14.66
CA LEU A 762 22.44 10.36 -15.97
C LEU A 762 20.99 10.84 -15.82
N SER A 763 20.80 12.15 -16.07
CA SER A 763 19.49 12.68 -16.43
C SER A 763 19.04 11.97 -17.71
N VAL A 764 18.36 10.84 -17.55
CA VAL A 764 17.57 10.24 -18.61
C VAL A 764 16.46 11.24 -18.88
N ARG A 765 16.62 12.08 -19.90
CA ARG A 765 15.48 12.78 -20.48
C ARG A 765 14.52 11.68 -20.93
N PRO A 766 13.29 11.66 -20.41
CA PRO A 766 12.29 10.77 -20.98
C PRO A 766 12.14 11.12 -22.48
N PRO A 767 12.01 10.13 -23.36
CA PRO A 767 11.70 10.40 -24.74
C PRO A 767 10.44 11.26 -24.81
N SER A 768 10.49 12.34 -25.58
CA SER A 768 9.31 13.18 -25.85
C SER A 768 8.17 12.28 -26.33
N PRO A 769 6.94 12.46 -25.86
CA PRO A 769 5.81 11.66 -26.33
C PRO A 769 5.70 11.84 -27.85
N ILE A 770 5.72 10.73 -28.57
CA ILE A 770 5.42 10.67 -29.99
C ILE A 770 4.01 11.20 -30.15
N ALA A 771 3.86 12.33 -30.83
CA ALA A 771 2.55 12.81 -31.26
C ALA A 771 1.96 11.74 -32.19
N VAL A 772 0.89 11.10 -31.74
CA VAL A 772 0.04 10.28 -32.60
C VAL A 772 -0.84 11.27 -33.34
N ASP A 773 -0.48 11.56 -34.58
CA ASP A 773 -1.37 12.25 -35.51
C ASP A 773 -2.59 11.37 -35.73
N ALA A 774 -3.75 11.94 -35.40
CA ALA A 774 -5.04 11.34 -35.69
C ALA A 774 -5.35 11.50 -37.19
N GLU A 775 -5.48 10.41 -37.90
CA GLU A 775 -6.36 10.22 -39.05
C GLU A 775 -7.37 9.11 -38.77
#